data_c379bfb15d05de644486118a03c2d794
#
_entry.id   c379bfb15d05de644486118a03c2d794
#
_cell.length_a   1.000
_cell.length_b   1.000
_cell.length_c   1.000
_cell.angle_alpha   90.00
_cell.angle_beta   90.00
_cell.angle_gamma   90.00
#
_symmetry.space_group_name_H-M   'P 1'
#
loop_
_entity.id
_entity.type
_entity.pdbx_description
1 polymer ?
#
loop_
_entity_poly.entity_id
_entity_poly.type
_entity_poly.pdbx_seq_one_letter_code
_entity_poly.pdbx_strand_id
1 'polypeptide(L)'
;MPTSLREYTSPLLVESNDSERLTDLFVKRDGEAPEHIAFQVPAGTDAAGATVWSDVTTREFFDSARALARHFIAAGVRPGDAISIMGPTRYEWVLSDVAALWAGAVVVPIYDTSAPAQVEAIVEDAGVTRAIAGTAQQAESLTHALGGADRVWTMEDVSGYECLSALAARDPETPVSEADLERARTSRTLEDVATIVYTSGTTSDPKGVQRTHGNFVAQLQNIGVSHGKVLNEHGSTILFLPLSHVLARGVQLICLALGMRVAHLSDTSRVIPTFAEIRPTFVMVVPRVLEKILNAVAAQADKKHVGRLWKDARETAVRIGMIGEGFHEKERPKLPFHLAVKRALYERVFYRTIRTLLGGNIQYILCGGAKLHPSLALAFRGFGIPIIEGYGLTETTAPIAANRPGDLTAGSVGVPVPGTTIRISEEGEVLAKGPGVSPGYRNPEHTAAAYSDGFLRTGDLGSLDSSGRLTLSGRSKDVIVTSGGKTIEPAGWEGAVEQHPSVAYAVAVGDDRPYLTALLIEHTEDGEVSGDDIEIIENPKLIAEILPYLENANLDVSRTERIKKFALVRANLADPNLVTPSLKLRRAAFLEKAKAAIEELYEKAPKASIHEIVKREIVEKASEIKAKRADKPEKSESSGE
;
A
#
# COMPACT_ATOMS: atom_id res chain seq x y z
N MET A 1 11.03 -15.34 27.83
CA MET A 1 10.65 -14.85 26.50
C MET A 1 9.16 -15.09 26.37
N PRO A 2 8.34 -14.13 25.91
CA PRO A 2 6.95 -14.44 25.63
C PRO A 2 6.90 -15.55 24.59
N THR A 3 6.09 -16.57 24.81
CA THR A 3 5.91 -17.71 23.92
C THR A 3 5.28 -17.20 22.62
N SER A 4 6.03 -17.28 21.50
CA SER A 4 5.47 -16.99 20.18
C SER A 4 4.45 -18.09 19.81
N LEU A 5 3.31 -17.68 19.28
CA LEU A 5 2.32 -18.62 18.75
C LEU A 5 2.78 -19.15 17.39
N ARG A 6 2.47 -20.40 17.11
CA ARG A 6 2.64 -20.98 15.76
C ARG A 6 1.44 -20.74 14.88
N GLU A 7 0.27 -20.56 15.45
CA GLU A 7 -0.99 -20.35 14.73
C GLU A 7 -1.94 -19.51 15.58
N TYR A 8 -2.70 -18.65 14.90
CA TYR A 8 -3.76 -17.86 15.52
C TYR A 8 -4.92 -17.66 14.52
N THR A 9 -6.14 -17.84 15.03
CA THR A 9 -7.38 -17.64 14.26
C THR A 9 -8.22 -16.54 14.93
N SER A 10 -8.59 -15.52 14.18
CA SER A 10 -9.60 -14.55 14.61
C SER A 10 -11.00 -15.11 14.34
N PRO A 11 -11.93 -15.03 15.30
CA PRO A 11 -13.30 -15.47 15.09
C PRO A 11 -13.98 -14.74 13.93
N LEU A 12 -14.79 -15.45 13.16
CA LEU A 12 -15.70 -14.84 12.19
C LEU A 12 -16.75 -14.02 12.95
N LEU A 13 -17.04 -12.81 12.51
CA LEU A 13 -18.01 -11.90 13.16
C LEU A 13 -19.37 -11.92 12.45
N VAL A 14 -19.36 -12.12 11.15
CA VAL A 14 -20.56 -12.18 10.29
C VAL A 14 -20.42 -13.40 9.39
N GLU A 15 -21.40 -14.29 9.43
CA GLU A 15 -21.55 -15.40 8.50
C GLU A 15 -22.25 -14.87 7.23
N SER A 16 -21.67 -15.14 6.06
CA SER A 16 -22.30 -14.80 4.79
C SER A 16 -23.48 -15.73 4.53
N ASN A 17 -24.56 -15.18 3.97
CA ASN A 17 -25.68 -16.00 3.51
C ASN A 17 -25.32 -16.59 2.15
N ASP A 18 -25.49 -17.90 1.97
CA ASP A 18 -25.15 -18.63 0.73
C ASP A 18 -25.81 -18.07 -0.53
N SER A 19 -26.92 -17.34 -0.39
CA SER A 19 -27.61 -16.67 -1.48
C SER A 19 -27.13 -15.23 -1.75
N GLU A 20 -26.24 -14.66 -0.93
CA GLU A 20 -25.70 -13.31 -1.14
C GLU A 20 -24.67 -13.26 -2.27
N ARG A 21 -24.58 -12.12 -2.93
CA ARG A 21 -23.56 -11.75 -3.91
C ARG A 21 -22.98 -10.40 -3.52
N LEU A 22 -21.86 -10.04 -4.10
CA LEU A 22 -21.28 -8.72 -3.86
C LEU A 22 -22.27 -7.58 -4.18
N THR A 23 -23.03 -7.71 -5.26
CA THR A 23 -24.06 -6.73 -5.67
C THR A 23 -25.25 -6.63 -4.72
N ASP A 24 -25.53 -7.65 -3.91
CA ASP A 24 -26.63 -7.61 -2.93
C ASP A 24 -26.32 -6.62 -1.79
N LEU A 25 -25.04 -6.45 -1.42
CA LEU A 25 -24.62 -5.40 -0.48
C LEU A 25 -24.91 -3.99 -1.03
N PHE A 26 -24.81 -3.81 -2.33
CA PHE A 26 -25.08 -2.53 -3.01
C PHE A 26 -26.59 -2.28 -3.13
N VAL A 27 -27.37 -3.31 -3.49
CA VAL A 27 -28.85 -3.23 -3.49
C VAL A 27 -29.39 -2.86 -2.11
N LYS A 28 -28.84 -3.51 -1.07
CA LYS A 28 -29.17 -3.20 0.31
C LYS A 28 -28.89 -1.72 0.63
N ARG A 29 -27.69 -1.23 0.30
CA ARG A 29 -27.29 0.17 0.54
C ARG A 29 -28.18 1.15 -0.21
N ASP A 30 -28.53 0.90 -1.47
CA ASP A 30 -29.44 1.72 -2.26
C ASP A 30 -30.84 1.79 -1.63
N GLY A 31 -31.35 0.66 -1.12
CA GLY A 31 -32.62 0.59 -0.42
C GLY A 31 -32.64 1.32 0.93
N GLU A 32 -31.56 1.24 1.70
CA GLU A 32 -31.45 1.82 3.04
C GLU A 32 -31.20 3.35 3.04
N ALA A 33 -30.39 3.85 2.10
CA ALA A 33 -29.97 5.24 2.10
C ALA A 33 -29.79 5.81 0.67
N PRO A 34 -30.85 5.89 -0.14
CA PRO A 34 -30.77 6.35 -1.54
C PRO A 34 -30.26 7.78 -1.69
N GLU A 35 -30.66 8.67 -0.78
CA GLU A 35 -30.30 10.11 -0.84
C GLU A 35 -28.94 10.42 -0.19
N HIS A 36 -28.27 9.40 0.36
CA HIS A 36 -26.95 9.60 0.95
C HIS A 36 -25.91 9.90 -0.13
N ILE A 37 -25.00 10.86 0.15
CA ILE A 37 -23.92 11.21 -0.79
C ILE A 37 -22.86 10.10 -0.79
N ALA A 38 -22.79 9.34 -1.88
CA ALA A 38 -21.82 8.27 -2.06
C ALA A 38 -20.49 8.78 -2.63
N PHE A 39 -20.56 9.77 -3.54
CA PHE A 39 -19.36 10.29 -4.20
C PHE A 39 -19.33 11.80 -4.25
N GLN A 40 -18.11 12.34 -4.34
CA GLN A 40 -17.82 13.70 -4.78
C GLN A 40 -16.98 13.62 -6.05
N VAL A 41 -17.50 14.18 -7.12
CA VAL A 41 -16.87 14.11 -8.46
C VAL A 41 -16.43 15.50 -8.91
N PRO A 42 -15.30 15.64 -9.63
CA PRO A 42 -14.88 16.91 -10.19
C PRO A 42 -15.91 17.45 -11.20
N ALA A 43 -16.37 18.68 -11.01
CA ALA A 43 -17.34 19.37 -11.88
C ALA A 43 -16.74 20.59 -12.58
N GLY A 44 -15.43 20.78 -12.51
CA GLY A 44 -14.69 21.89 -13.10
C GLY A 44 -13.72 22.54 -12.12
N THR A 45 -13.28 23.74 -12.45
CA THR A 45 -12.37 24.55 -11.61
C THR A 45 -12.97 25.92 -11.37
N ASP A 46 -12.81 26.46 -10.17
CA ASP A 46 -13.22 27.84 -9.85
C ASP A 46 -12.20 28.86 -10.39
N ALA A 47 -12.50 30.15 -10.20
CA ALA A 47 -11.65 31.26 -10.65
C ALA A 47 -10.25 31.28 -9.96
N ALA A 48 -10.08 30.59 -8.85
CA ALA A 48 -8.82 30.45 -8.13
C ALA A 48 -8.06 29.18 -8.53
N GLY A 49 -8.59 28.36 -9.45
CA GLY A 49 -7.99 27.10 -9.91
C GLY A 49 -8.22 25.92 -8.96
N ALA A 50 -9.08 26.06 -7.93
CA ALA A 50 -9.47 24.94 -7.08
C ALA A 50 -10.54 24.08 -7.76
N THR A 51 -10.55 22.77 -7.48
CA THR A 51 -11.56 21.87 -8.04
C THR A 51 -12.92 22.15 -7.40
N VAL A 52 -13.93 22.35 -8.24
CA VAL A 52 -15.33 22.34 -7.83
C VAL A 52 -15.80 20.90 -7.80
N TRP A 53 -16.37 20.48 -6.69
CA TRP A 53 -16.87 19.12 -6.49
C TRP A 53 -18.41 19.10 -6.51
N SER A 54 -18.98 18.15 -7.24
CA SER A 54 -20.41 17.86 -7.23
C SER A 54 -20.68 16.59 -6.47
N ASP A 55 -21.74 16.59 -5.68
CA ASP A 55 -22.21 15.43 -4.95
C ASP A 55 -22.99 14.48 -5.87
N VAL A 56 -22.80 13.17 -5.68
CA VAL A 56 -23.56 12.10 -6.34
C VAL A 56 -24.16 11.23 -5.25
N THR A 57 -25.47 11.08 -5.25
CA THR A 57 -26.20 10.25 -4.29
C THR A 57 -26.00 8.75 -4.57
N THR A 58 -26.31 7.92 -3.58
CA THR A 58 -26.32 6.46 -3.71
C THR A 58 -27.25 6.04 -4.86
N ARG A 59 -28.45 6.62 -4.95
CA ARG A 59 -29.44 6.36 -6.00
C ARG A 59 -28.92 6.71 -7.39
N GLU A 60 -28.41 7.93 -7.57
CA GLU A 60 -27.89 8.39 -8.86
C GLU A 60 -26.74 7.51 -9.36
N PHE A 61 -25.85 7.10 -8.45
CA PHE A 61 -24.77 6.19 -8.80
C PHE A 61 -25.28 4.81 -9.27
N PHE A 62 -26.19 4.18 -8.52
CA PHE A 62 -26.68 2.87 -8.89
C PHE A 62 -27.62 2.90 -10.09
N ASP A 63 -28.38 3.97 -10.31
CA ASP A 63 -29.17 4.15 -11.52
C ASP A 63 -28.26 4.21 -12.75
N SER A 64 -27.16 4.97 -12.66
CA SER A 64 -26.14 5.03 -13.72
C SER A 64 -25.49 3.67 -13.97
N ALA A 65 -25.16 2.94 -12.90
CA ALA A 65 -24.56 1.59 -13.01
C ALA A 65 -25.53 0.60 -13.67
N ARG A 66 -26.82 0.64 -13.29
CA ARG A 66 -27.88 -0.20 -13.91
C ARG A 66 -28.09 0.16 -15.39
N ALA A 67 -28.07 1.46 -15.74
CA ALA A 67 -28.16 1.89 -17.13
C ALA A 67 -27.00 1.33 -17.96
N LEU A 68 -25.75 1.48 -17.51
CA LEU A 68 -24.59 0.89 -18.19
C LEU A 68 -24.64 -0.63 -18.25
N ALA A 69 -25.08 -1.32 -17.21
CA ALA A 69 -25.22 -2.78 -17.21
C ALA A 69 -26.20 -3.26 -18.29
N ARG A 70 -27.31 -2.52 -18.53
CA ARG A 70 -28.24 -2.81 -19.66
C ARG A 70 -27.54 -2.68 -21.01
N HIS A 71 -26.70 -1.64 -21.18
CA HIS A 71 -25.91 -1.50 -22.41
C HIS A 71 -24.91 -2.65 -22.59
N PHE A 72 -24.25 -3.09 -21.53
CA PHE A 72 -23.33 -4.24 -21.60
C PHE A 72 -24.07 -5.52 -22.01
N ILE A 73 -25.23 -5.78 -21.40
CA ILE A 73 -26.07 -6.94 -21.76
C ILE A 73 -26.55 -6.84 -23.22
N ALA A 74 -27.05 -5.66 -23.66
CA ALA A 74 -27.47 -5.41 -25.03
C ALA A 74 -26.35 -5.60 -26.05
N ALA A 75 -25.10 -5.27 -25.68
CA ALA A 75 -23.90 -5.51 -26.48
C ALA A 75 -23.43 -6.97 -26.46
N GLY A 76 -24.20 -7.89 -25.85
CA GLY A 76 -23.96 -9.33 -25.85
C GLY A 76 -23.13 -9.85 -24.68
N VAL A 77 -22.84 -9.04 -23.66
CA VAL A 77 -22.20 -9.52 -22.42
C VAL A 77 -23.15 -10.50 -21.69
N ARG A 78 -22.62 -11.63 -21.33
CA ARG A 78 -23.33 -12.68 -20.59
C ARG A 78 -22.72 -12.89 -19.21
N PRO A 79 -23.49 -13.39 -18.24
CA PRO A 79 -22.93 -13.76 -16.94
C PRO A 79 -21.73 -14.71 -17.09
N GLY A 80 -20.61 -14.34 -16.48
CA GLY A 80 -19.34 -15.06 -16.56
C GLY A 80 -18.38 -14.58 -17.65
N ASP A 81 -18.80 -13.74 -18.59
CA ASP A 81 -17.90 -13.12 -19.54
C ASP A 81 -16.93 -12.16 -18.84
N ALA A 82 -15.70 -12.10 -19.33
CA ALA A 82 -14.68 -11.21 -18.77
C ALA A 82 -14.74 -9.83 -19.45
N ILE A 83 -14.81 -8.78 -18.62
CA ILE A 83 -14.69 -7.38 -19.04
C ILE A 83 -13.46 -6.78 -18.41
N SER A 84 -12.55 -6.20 -19.21
CA SER A 84 -11.41 -5.47 -18.66
C SER A 84 -11.72 -3.99 -18.41
N ILE A 85 -11.09 -3.42 -17.37
CA ILE A 85 -11.12 -1.99 -17.07
C ILE A 85 -9.68 -1.51 -16.95
N MET A 86 -9.27 -0.61 -17.84
CA MET A 86 -7.95 0.01 -17.88
C MET A 86 -8.08 1.53 -17.85
N GLY A 87 -7.69 2.15 -16.74
CA GLY A 87 -7.79 3.59 -16.60
C GLY A 87 -7.31 4.11 -15.26
N PRO A 88 -7.12 5.44 -15.16
CA PRO A 88 -6.70 6.08 -13.91
C PRO A 88 -7.80 5.98 -12.84
N THR A 89 -7.43 6.27 -11.59
CA THR A 89 -8.35 6.27 -10.45
C THR A 89 -9.36 7.42 -10.57
N ARG A 90 -10.60 7.08 -10.94
CA ARG A 90 -11.68 8.04 -11.17
C ARG A 90 -13.06 7.41 -10.96
N TYR A 91 -14.08 8.24 -10.87
CA TYR A 91 -15.47 7.84 -10.66
C TYR A 91 -15.98 6.84 -11.70
N GLU A 92 -15.70 7.10 -12.99
CA GLU A 92 -16.13 6.25 -14.10
C GLU A 92 -15.51 4.85 -14.07
N TRP A 93 -14.34 4.71 -13.44
CA TRP A 93 -13.72 3.40 -13.21
C TRP A 93 -14.61 2.55 -12.27
N VAL A 94 -15.05 3.14 -11.15
CA VAL A 94 -15.93 2.46 -10.17
C VAL A 94 -17.30 2.19 -10.76
N LEU A 95 -17.83 3.15 -11.51
CA LEU A 95 -19.10 2.99 -12.22
C LEU A 95 -19.05 1.81 -13.19
N SER A 96 -17.96 1.66 -13.94
CA SER A 96 -17.70 0.54 -14.84
C SER A 96 -17.63 -0.80 -14.10
N ASP A 97 -16.91 -0.83 -12.98
CA ASP A 97 -16.73 -2.02 -12.15
C ASP A 97 -18.09 -2.55 -11.63
N VAL A 98 -18.87 -1.65 -11.05
CA VAL A 98 -20.19 -1.99 -10.52
C VAL A 98 -21.17 -2.38 -11.63
N ALA A 99 -21.17 -1.67 -12.77
CA ALA A 99 -22.02 -2.00 -13.93
C ALA A 99 -21.67 -3.39 -14.52
N ALA A 100 -20.39 -3.74 -14.62
CA ALA A 100 -19.96 -5.06 -15.07
C ALA A 100 -20.40 -6.17 -14.10
N LEU A 101 -20.24 -5.95 -12.79
CA LEU A 101 -20.76 -6.88 -11.77
C LEU A 101 -22.28 -7.03 -11.82
N TRP A 102 -23.02 -5.95 -12.13
CA TRP A 102 -24.49 -5.98 -12.31
C TRP A 102 -24.91 -6.78 -13.53
N ALA A 103 -24.11 -6.72 -14.62
CA ALA A 103 -24.31 -7.57 -15.80
C ALA A 103 -23.91 -9.05 -15.57
N GLY A 104 -23.44 -9.41 -14.37
CA GLY A 104 -22.94 -10.74 -14.04
C GLY A 104 -21.56 -11.05 -14.60
N ALA A 105 -20.84 -10.05 -15.12
CA ALA A 105 -19.54 -10.23 -15.72
C ALA A 105 -18.41 -10.39 -14.68
N VAL A 106 -17.30 -10.98 -15.12
CA VAL A 106 -16.04 -11.08 -14.37
C VAL A 106 -15.19 -9.88 -14.71
N VAL A 107 -14.82 -9.06 -13.72
CA VAL A 107 -14.02 -7.86 -13.94
C VAL A 107 -12.54 -8.18 -13.95
N VAL A 108 -11.83 -7.73 -14.99
CA VAL A 108 -10.38 -7.89 -15.18
C VAL A 108 -9.73 -6.51 -15.16
N PRO A 109 -9.29 -6.03 -13.99
CA PRO A 109 -8.60 -4.73 -13.91
C PRO A 109 -7.20 -4.83 -14.51
N ILE A 110 -6.87 -3.89 -15.38
CA ILE A 110 -5.55 -3.72 -15.98
C ILE A 110 -4.96 -2.39 -15.48
N TYR A 111 -3.68 -2.38 -15.10
CA TYR A 111 -3.03 -1.14 -14.70
C TYR A 111 -2.98 -0.15 -15.88
N ASP A 112 -3.26 1.10 -15.59
CA ASP A 112 -3.24 2.22 -16.55
C ASP A 112 -1.87 2.43 -17.22
N THR A 113 -0.80 1.94 -16.57
CA THR A 113 0.60 2.00 -17.02
C THR A 113 1.09 0.71 -17.68
N SER A 114 0.22 -0.29 -17.89
CA SER A 114 0.61 -1.57 -18.51
C SER A 114 1.07 -1.37 -19.94
N ALA A 115 2.19 -2.01 -20.30
CA ALA A 115 2.69 -2.01 -21.67
C ALA A 115 1.75 -2.80 -22.60
N PRO A 116 1.69 -2.48 -23.92
CA PRO A 116 0.81 -3.17 -24.87
C PRO A 116 0.91 -4.70 -24.83
N ALA A 117 2.11 -5.26 -24.81
CA ALA A 117 2.30 -6.70 -24.71
C ALA A 117 1.73 -7.32 -23.41
N GLN A 118 1.74 -6.57 -22.31
CA GLN A 118 1.11 -7.03 -21.07
C GLN A 118 -0.42 -6.98 -21.17
N VAL A 119 -0.96 -5.96 -21.86
CA VAL A 119 -2.40 -5.85 -22.11
C VAL A 119 -2.87 -7.03 -22.94
N GLU A 120 -2.17 -7.35 -24.06
CA GLU A 120 -2.46 -8.47 -24.92
C GLU A 120 -2.44 -9.81 -24.13
N ALA A 121 -1.39 -10.07 -23.36
CA ALA A 121 -1.25 -11.28 -22.58
C ALA A 121 -2.37 -11.44 -21.53
N ILE A 122 -2.78 -10.34 -20.87
CA ILE A 122 -3.88 -10.35 -19.90
C ILE A 122 -5.22 -10.60 -20.60
N VAL A 123 -5.48 -9.91 -21.72
CA VAL A 123 -6.71 -10.04 -22.50
C VAL A 123 -6.88 -11.48 -23.00
N GLU A 124 -5.80 -12.07 -23.52
CA GLU A 124 -5.79 -13.45 -24.00
C GLU A 124 -5.98 -14.45 -22.85
N ASP A 125 -5.16 -14.38 -21.81
CA ASP A 125 -5.26 -15.33 -20.68
C ASP A 125 -6.63 -15.23 -19.98
N ALA A 126 -7.14 -14.02 -19.71
CA ALA A 126 -8.44 -13.87 -19.06
C ALA A 126 -9.62 -14.20 -19.98
N GLY A 127 -9.43 -14.27 -21.29
CA GLY A 127 -10.51 -14.43 -22.27
C GLY A 127 -11.44 -13.21 -22.28
N VAL A 128 -10.87 -12.02 -22.24
CA VAL A 128 -11.64 -10.76 -22.21
C VAL A 128 -12.42 -10.60 -23.49
N THR A 129 -13.72 -10.33 -23.38
CA THR A 129 -14.61 -10.15 -24.54
C THR A 129 -14.88 -8.69 -24.86
N ARG A 130 -14.81 -7.82 -23.86
CA ARG A 130 -15.04 -6.38 -23.94
C ARG A 130 -14.16 -5.62 -22.97
N ALA A 131 -13.92 -4.34 -23.26
CA ALA A 131 -13.05 -3.51 -22.43
C ALA A 131 -13.58 -2.08 -22.24
N ILE A 132 -13.12 -1.44 -21.16
CA ILE A 132 -13.37 -0.03 -20.87
C ILE A 132 -12.02 0.65 -20.67
N ALA A 133 -11.79 1.70 -21.47
CA ALA A 133 -10.53 2.47 -21.49
C ALA A 133 -10.71 3.84 -20.85
N GLY A 134 -9.72 4.28 -20.07
CA GLY A 134 -9.71 5.61 -19.46
C GLY A 134 -9.23 6.71 -20.41
N THR A 135 -8.37 6.39 -21.38
CA THR A 135 -7.75 7.35 -22.31
C THR A 135 -7.75 6.82 -23.74
N ALA A 136 -7.52 7.70 -24.73
CA ALA A 136 -7.40 7.32 -26.14
C ALA A 136 -6.30 6.29 -26.39
N GLN A 137 -5.11 6.46 -25.80
CA GLN A 137 -4.00 5.52 -25.91
C GLN A 137 -4.35 4.13 -25.37
N GLN A 138 -5.06 4.07 -24.25
CA GLN A 138 -5.53 2.81 -23.67
C GLN A 138 -6.61 2.16 -24.55
N ALA A 139 -7.50 2.96 -25.14
CA ALA A 139 -8.51 2.47 -26.08
C ALA A 139 -7.87 1.83 -27.32
N GLU A 140 -6.84 2.44 -27.89
CA GLU A 140 -6.08 1.88 -29.00
C GLU A 140 -5.40 0.54 -28.63
N SER A 141 -4.75 0.49 -27.46
CA SER A 141 -4.10 -0.73 -26.96
C SER A 141 -5.11 -1.87 -26.77
N LEU A 142 -6.26 -1.59 -26.15
CA LEU A 142 -7.31 -2.58 -25.93
C LEU A 142 -8.00 -2.99 -27.24
N THR A 143 -8.17 -2.05 -28.18
CA THR A 143 -8.70 -2.34 -29.52
C THR A 143 -7.79 -3.32 -30.28
N HIS A 144 -6.48 -3.11 -30.19
CA HIS A 144 -5.51 -4.04 -30.78
C HIS A 144 -5.62 -5.43 -30.14
N ALA A 145 -5.61 -5.49 -28.81
CA ALA A 145 -5.69 -6.75 -28.08
C ALA A 145 -7.00 -7.52 -28.31
N LEU A 146 -8.13 -6.81 -28.49
CA LEU A 146 -9.46 -7.40 -28.72
C LEU A 146 -9.80 -7.62 -30.21
N GLY A 147 -9.04 -7.04 -31.12
CA GLY A 147 -9.26 -7.14 -32.57
C GLY A 147 -10.44 -6.32 -33.09
N GLY A 148 -10.92 -5.29 -32.36
CA GLY A 148 -12.00 -4.43 -32.82
C GLY A 148 -12.38 -3.31 -31.87
N ALA A 149 -12.59 -2.09 -32.41
CA ALA A 149 -12.99 -0.92 -31.63
C ALA A 149 -14.43 -1.02 -31.08
N ASP A 150 -15.29 -1.80 -31.72
CA ASP A 150 -16.66 -2.09 -31.31
C ASP A 150 -16.73 -2.88 -30.00
N ARG A 151 -15.60 -3.39 -29.53
CA ARG A 151 -15.47 -4.11 -28.25
C ARG A 151 -14.96 -3.23 -27.10
N VAL A 152 -14.69 -1.94 -27.37
CA VAL A 152 -14.08 -1.02 -26.40
C VAL A 152 -15.00 0.17 -26.17
N TRP A 153 -15.32 0.44 -24.91
CA TRP A 153 -15.95 1.66 -24.45
C TRP A 153 -14.92 2.59 -23.81
N THR A 154 -15.23 3.86 -23.69
CA THR A 154 -14.31 4.84 -23.09
C THR A 154 -14.94 5.61 -21.94
N MET A 155 -14.14 5.95 -20.93
CA MET A 155 -14.56 6.78 -19.80
C MET A 155 -14.67 8.26 -20.21
N GLU A 156 -13.88 8.68 -21.20
CA GLU A 156 -13.88 10.03 -21.76
C GLU A 156 -14.41 10.00 -23.19
N ASP A 157 -14.81 11.15 -23.72
CA ASP A 157 -15.20 11.27 -25.13
C ASP A 157 -13.96 11.12 -26.01
N VAL A 158 -13.84 9.99 -26.68
CA VAL A 158 -12.75 9.64 -27.59
C VAL A 158 -13.33 9.34 -28.97
N SER A 159 -12.88 10.06 -29.98
CA SER A 159 -13.37 9.87 -31.36
C SER A 159 -13.24 8.42 -31.83
N GLY A 160 -14.31 7.84 -32.34
CA GLY A 160 -14.35 6.45 -32.82
C GLY A 160 -14.75 5.41 -31.76
N TYR A 161 -15.04 5.84 -30.53
CA TYR A 161 -15.48 4.96 -29.44
C TYR A 161 -16.77 5.49 -28.79
N GLU A 162 -17.56 4.60 -28.22
CA GLU A 162 -18.71 4.99 -27.40
C GLU A 162 -18.28 5.31 -25.96
N CYS A 163 -18.65 6.52 -25.51
CA CYS A 163 -18.35 6.97 -24.16
C CYS A 163 -19.41 6.49 -23.15
N LEU A 164 -18.97 6.11 -21.93
CA LEU A 164 -19.85 5.66 -20.85
C LEU A 164 -20.95 6.67 -20.50
N SER A 165 -20.64 7.98 -20.50
CA SER A 165 -21.63 9.03 -20.20
C SER A 165 -22.73 9.11 -21.27
N ALA A 166 -22.37 8.93 -22.54
CA ALA A 166 -23.33 8.89 -23.65
C ALA A 166 -24.22 7.63 -23.59
N LEU A 167 -23.63 6.49 -23.19
CA LEU A 167 -24.40 5.25 -22.98
C LEU A 167 -25.37 5.39 -21.81
N ALA A 168 -24.93 5.90 -20.66
CA ALA A 168 -25.77 6.05 -19.48
C ALA A 168 -26.95 7.04 -19.69
N ALA A 169 -26.82 7.96 -20.64
CA ALA A 169 -27.84 8.98 -20.94
C ALA A 169 -28.96 8.52 -21.90
N ARG A 170 -28.88 7.29 -22.43
CA ARG A 170 -29.85 6.74 -23.39
C ARG A 170 -30.20 5.29 -23.07
N ASP A 171 -31.33 4.84 -23.57
CA ASP A 171 -31.64 3.39 -23.56
C ASP A 171 -30.83 2.64 -24.63
N PRO A 172 -30.48 1.36 -24.40
CA PRO A 172 -29.83 0.55 -25.41
C PRO A 172 -30.75 0.28 -26.61
N GLU A 173 -30.18 0.17 -27.80
CA GLU A 173 -30.94 -0.13 -29.03
C GLU A 173 -31.72 -1.44 -28.92
N THR A 174 -31.15 -2.45 -28.31
CA THR A 174 -31.85 -3.69 -27.93
C THR A 174 -32.35 -3.53 -26.50
N PRO A 175 -33.67 -3.43 -26.26
CA PRO A 175 -34.21 -3.22 -24.94
C PRO A 175 -33.84 -4.37 -23.98
N VAL A 176 -33.37 -4.03 -22.78
CA VAL A 176 -33.10 -4.97 -21.69
C VAL A 176 -34.06 -4.64 -20.54
N SER A 177 -34.95 -5.59 -20.25
CA SER A 177 -35.93 -5.41 -19.18
C SER A 177 -35.28 -5.44 -17.79
N GLU A 178 -35.97 -4.88 -16.78
CA GLU A 178 -35.54 -5.00 -15.38
C GLU A 178 -35.38 -6.47 -14.95
N ALA A 179 -36.28 -7.34 -15.42
CA ALA A 179 -36.23 -8.78 -15.14
C ALA A 179 -34.99 -9.47 -15.77
N ASP A 180 -34.54 -9.01 -16.95
CA ASP A 180 -33.33 -9.53 -17.58
C ASP A 180 -32.07 -9.04 -16.87
N LEU A 181 -32.04 -7.77 -16.46
CA LEU A 181 -30.97 -7.20 -15.66
C LEU A 181 -30.82 -7.92 -14.32
N GLU A 182 -31.94 -8.11 -13.61
CA GLU A 182 -31.94 -8.80 -12.32
C GLU A 182 -31.57 -10.29 -12.46
N ARG A 183 -31.99 -10.94 -13.54
CA ARG A 183 -31.57 -12.30 -13.85
C ARG A 183 -30.07 -12.40 -14.10
N ALA A 184 -29.49 -11.46 -14.83
CA ALA A 184 -28.05 -11.40 -15.05
C ALA A 184 -27.29 -11.22 -13.73
N ARG A 185 -27.69 -10.24 -12.92
CA ARG A 185 -27.11 -9.95 -11.62
C ARG A 185 -27.16 -11.14 -10.66
N THR A 186 -28.31 -11.82 -10.59
CA THR A 186 -28.57 -12.91 -9.64
C THR A 186 -28.16 -14.30 -10.14
N SER A 187 -27.62 -14.39 -11.36
CA SER A 187 -27.16 -15.67 -11.94
C SER A 187 -25.87 -16.19 -11.30
N ARG A 188 -25.14 -15.32 -10.57
CA ARG A 188 -23.88 -15.69 -9.92
C ARG A 188 -24.11 -16.12 -8.47
N THR A 189 -23.20 -16.96 -7.96
CA THR A 189 -23.19 -17.46 -6.58
C THR A 189 -21.97 -16.94 -5.82
N LEU A 190 -21.85 -17.23 -4.52
CA LEU A 190 -20.67 -16.88 -3.74
C LEU A 190 -19.38 -17.55 -4.25
N GLU A 191 -19.49 -18.73 -4.87
CA GLU A 191 -18.36 -19.50 -5.39
C GLU A 191 -17.89 -19.01 -6.76
N ASP A 192 -18.74 -18.27 -7.46
CA ASP A 192 -18.41 -17.76 -8.78
C ASP A 192 -17.37 -16.65 -8.72
N VAL A 193 -16.47 -16.64 -9.71
CA VAL A 193 -15.43 -15.62 -9.86
C VAL A 193 -16.07 -14.27 -10.18
N ALA A 194 -15.82 -13.28 -9.34
CA ALA A 194 -16.21 -11.89 -9.54
C ALA A 194 -15.12 -11.07 -10.25
N THR A 195 -13.85 -11.45 -10.04
CA THR A 195 -12.73 -10.71 -10.65
C THR A 195 -11.50 -11.60 -10.80
N ILE A 196 -10.67 -11.26 -11.80
CA ILE A 196 -9.35 -11.86 -12.01
C ILE A 196 -8.34 -10.70 -11.97
N VAL A 197 -7.43 -10.71 -11.00
CA VAL A 197 -6.43 -9.66 -10.83
C VAL A 197 -5.05 -10.19 -11.17
N TYR A 198 -4.38 -9.55 -12.12
CA TYR A 198 -3.04 -9.93 -12.52
C TYR A 198 -2.00 -9.25 -11.64
N THR A 199 -1.10 -10.07 -11.09
CA THR A 199 0.04 -9.55 -10.32
C THR A 199 1.11 -9.04 -11.27
N SER A 200 1.80 -7.98 -10.89
CA SER A 200 2.93 -7.41 -11.63
C SER A 200 4.19 -8.30 -11.55
N GLY A 201 4.05 -9.62 -11.77
CA GLY A 201 5.17 -10.56 -11.75
C GLY A 201 6.28 -10.16 -12.72
N THR A 202 7.50 -10.55 -12.39
CA THR A 202 8.70 -10.31 -13.22
C THR A 202 8.83 -11.29 -14.39
N THR A 203 7.90 -12.23 -14.53
CA THR A 203 7.90 -13.28 -15.54
C THR A 203 6.96 -12.94 -16.69
N SER A 204 7.30 -13.42 -17.90
CA SER A 204 6.47 -13.30 -19.10
C SER A 204 5.12 -14.02 -19.02
N ASP A 205 4.87 -14.79 -17.96
CA ASP A 205 3.68 -15.57 -17.74
C ASP A 205 2.74 -14.82 -16.76
N PRO A 206 1.59 -14.27 -17.21
CA PRO A 206 0.68 -13.52 -16.38
C PRO A 206 0.00 -14.43 -15.35
N LYS A 207 0.04 -14.03 -14.07
CA LYS A 207 -0.59 -14.78 -12.97
C LYS A 207 -1.94 -14.16 -12.60
N GLY A 208 -3.00 -14.64 -13.21
CA GLY A 208 -4.37 -14.22 -12.93
C GLY A 208 -4.91 -14.84 -11.64
N VAL A 209 -4.99 -14.06 -10.58
CA VAL A 209 -5.58 -14.46 -9.29
C VAL A 209 -7.10 -14.36 -9.37
N GLN A 210 -7.79 -15.46 -9.17
CA GLN A 210 -9.25 -15.52 -9.15
C GLN A 210 -9.79 -15.11 -7.79
N ARG A 211 -10.89 -14.35 -7.77
CA ARG A 211 -11.61 -13.99 -6.56
C ARG A 211 -13.08 -14.13 -6.76
N THR A 212 -13.71 -14.77 -5.81
CA THR A 212 -15.14 -15.05 -5.85
C THR A 212 -15.95 -13.91 -5.25
N HIS A 213 -17.24 -13.88 -5.53
CA HIS A 213 -18.19 -13.02 -4.82
C HIS A 213 -18.12 -13.26 -3.31
N GLY A 214 -17.98 -14.51 -2.87
CA GLY A 214 -17.85 -14.88 -1.46
C GLY A 214 -16.62 -14.29 -0.78
N ASN A 215 -15.47 -14.25 -1.46
CA ASN A 215 -14.29 -13.60 -0.92
C ASN A 215 -14.56 -12.13 -0.58
N PHE A 216 -15.24 -11.40 -1.47
CA PHE A 216 -15.58 -9.99 -1.22
C PHE A 216 -16.65 -9.83 -0.15
N VAL A 217 -17.77 -10.56 -0.23
CA VAL A 217 -18.88 -10.46 0.73
C VAL A 217 -18.36 -10.68 2.15
N ALA A 218 -17.65 -11.78 2.39
CA ALA A 218 -17.13 -12.10 3.71
C ALA A 218 -16.13 -11.03 4.22
N GLN A 219 -15.22 -10.56 3.34
CA GLN A 219 -14.26 -9.53 3.73
C GLN A 219 -14.95 -8.20 4.06
N LEU A 220 -15.85 -7.71 3.20
CA LEU A 220 -16.52 -6.43 3.38
C LEU A 220 -17.36 -6.42 4.66
N GLN A 221 -18.14 -7.47 4.91
CA GLN A 221 -18.99 -7.59 6.09
C GLN A 221 -18.14 -7.64 7.39
N ASN A 222 -17.12 -8.48 7.40
CA ASN A 222 -16.31 -8.71 8.60
C ASN A 222 -15.36 -7.54 8.93
N ILE A 223 -14.76 -6.92 7.92
CA ILE A 223 -13.98 -5.69 8.10
C ILE A 223 -14.91 -4.53 8.50
N GLY A 224 -16.09 -4.44 7.89
CA GLY A 224 -17.10 -3.41 8.24
C GLY A 224 -17.45 -3.44 9.73
N VAL A 225 -17.67 -4.61 10.31
CA VAL A 225 -17.93 -4.75 11.76
C VAL A 225 -16.69 -4.46 12.59
N SER A 226 -15.54 -5.05 12.25
CA SER A 226 -14.32 -4.90 13.06
C SER A 226 -13.71 -3.49 13.03
N HIS A 227 -13.93 -2.73 11.94
CA HIS A 227 -13.41 -1.38 11.73
C HIS A 227 -14.51 -0.32 11.60
N GLY A 228 -15.74 -0.62 12.01
CA GLY A 228 -16.92 0.27 11.87
C GLY A 228 -16.77 1.64 12.54
N LYS A 229 -15.85 1.82 13.48
CA LYS A 229 -15.50 3.15 14.02
C LYS A 229 -14.89 4.08 12.99
N VAL A 230 -14.25 3.53 11.96
CA VAL A 230 -13.53 4.26 10.90
C VAL A 230 -14.32 4.22 9.61
N LEU A 231 -14.83 3.03 9.27
CA LEU A 231 -15.55 2.74 8.03
C LEU A 231 -17.06 2.80 8.30
N ASN A 232 -17.68 3.96 8.08
CA ASN A 232 -19.11 4.17 8.31
C ASN A 232 -19.64 5.33 7.46
N GLU A 233 -20.94 5.49 7.41
CA GLU A 233 -21.64 6.49 6.56
C GLU A 233 -21.34 7.97 6.91
N HIS A 234 -20.80 8.26 8.10
CA HIS A 234 -20.39 9.62 8.47
C HIS A 234 -18.97 9.94 8.02
N GLY A 235 -18.26 8.93 7.49
CA GLY A 235 -16.89 9.06 7.03
C GLY A 235 -16.76 9.56 5.60
N SER A 236 -15.57 10.03 5.27
CA SER A 236 -15.20 10.40 3.90
C SER A 236 -13.74 10.06 3.62
N THR A 237 -13.44 9.75 2.37
CA THR A 237 -12.08 9.40 1.92
C THR A 237 -11.76 9.98 0.54
N ILE A 238 -10.46 10.06 0.25
CA ILE A 238 -9.94 10.31 -1.09
C ILE A 238 -9.16 9.08 -1.51
N LEU A 239 -9.50 8.52 -2.65
CA LEU A 239 -8.77 7.42 -3.27
C LEU A 239 -7.93 7.95 -4.44
N PHE A 240 -6.64 7.74 -4.38
CA PHE A 240 -5.66 8.14 -5.41
C PHE A 240 -4.66 7.02 -5.74
N LEU A 241 -4.75 5.88 -5.05
CA LEU A 241 -4.03 4.67 -5.45
C LEU A 241 -4.78 3.96 -6.56
N PRO A 242 -4.10 3.25 -7.48
CA PRO A 242 -4.74 2.59 -8.61
C PRO A 242 -5.87 1.65 -8.19
N LEU A 243 -7.07 1.83 -8.75
CA LEU A 243 -8.23 0.95 -8.51
C LEU A 243 -8.06 -0.44 -9.16
N SER A 244 -7.13 -0.58 -10.10
CA SER A 244 -6.66 -1.88 -10.59
C SER A 244 -5.92 -2.69 -9.52
N HIS A 245 -5.43 -2.04 -8.46
CA HIS A 245 -4.80 -2.73 -7.33
C HIS A 245 -5.85 -3.17 -6.31
N VAL A 246 -5.75 -4.41 -5.86
CA VAL A 246 -6.71 -5.04 -4.92
C VAL A 246 -7.00 -4.24 -3.66
N LEU A 247 -5.99 -3.59 -3.08
CA LEU A 247 -6.16 -2.83 -1.85
C LEU A 247 -7.06 -1.60 -2.08
N ALA A 248 -6.81 -0.82 -3.13
CA ALA A 248 -7.61 0.36 -3.43
C ALA A 248 -9.05 -0.02 -3.81
N ARG A 249 -9.21 -1.04 -4.67
CA ARG A 249 -10.52 -1.55 -5.05
C ARG A 249 -11.29 -2.14 -3.87
N GLY A 250 -10.62 -2.88 -2.98
CA GLY A 250 -11.24 -3.41 -1.76
C GLY A 250 -11.75 -2.30 -0.85
N VAL A 251 -10.95 -1.24 -0.63
CA VAL A 251 -11.38 -0.06 0.14
C VAL A 251 -12.53 0.67 -0.57
N GLN A 252 -12.50 0.80 -1.90
CA GLN A 252 -13.61 1.38 -2.66
C GLN A 252 -14.91 0.62 -2.46
N LEU A 253 -14.88 -0.70 -2.60
CA LEU A 253 -16.08 -1.52 -2.47
C LEU A 253 -16.65 -1.52 -1.04
N ILE A 254 -15.77 -1.53 -0.02
CA ILE A 254 -16.22 -1.44 1.37
C ILE A 254 -16.81 -0.04 1.68
N CYS A 255 -16.21 1.03 1.16
CA CYS A 255 -16.77 2.38 1.31
C CYS A 255 -18.16 2.47 0.69
N LEU A 256 -18.36 1.91 -0.51
CA LEU A 256 -19.65 1.89 -1.18
C LEU A 256 -20.68 1.08 -0.39
N ALA A 257 -20.33 -0.11 0.09
CA ALA A 257 -21.22 -0.97 0.86
C ALA A 257 -21.63 -0.37 2.22
N LEU A 258 -20.73 0.37 2.88
CA LEU A 258 -20.94 0.97 4.20
C LEU A 258 -21.39 2.44 4.15
N GLY A 259 -21.50 3.03 2.96
CA GLY A 259 -21.96 4.41 2.76
C GLY A 259 -20.93 5.48 3.10
N MET A 260 -19.62 5.17 3.12
CA MET A 260 -18.59 6.19 3.25
C MET A 260 -18.47 6.99 1.95
N ARG A 261 -18.48 8.33 2.05
CA ARG A 261 -18.35 9.23 0.90
C ARG A 261 -16.94 9.16 0.31
N VAL A 262 -16.83 8.99 -1.01
CA VAL A 262 -15.57 8.82 -1.72
C VAL A 262 -15.36 9.92 -2.76
N ALA A 263 -14.16 10.51 -2.77
CA ALA A 263 -13.65 11.29 -3.88
C ALA A 263 -12.49 10.54 -4.55
N HIS A 264 -12.38 10.63 -5.87
CA HIS A 264 -11.28 10.03 -6.63
C HIS A 264 -10.33 11.11 -7.13
N LEU A 265 -9.05 10.78 -7.16
CA LEU A 265 -8.01 11.66 -7.66
C LEU A 265 -7.04 10.88 -8.54
N SER A 266 -6.98 11.20 -9.81
CA SER A 266 -6.05 10.61 -10.78
C SER A 266 -4.67 11.28 -10.76
N ASP A 267 -4.64 12.61 -10.59
CA ASP A 267 -3.40 13.39 -10.52
C ASP A 267 -2.84 13.43 -9.09
N THR A 268 -1.86 12.57 -8.83
CA THR A 268 -1.22 12.47 -7.51
C THR A 268 -0.43 13.72 -7.10
N SER A 269 -0.12 14.64 -8.03
CA SER A 269 0.52 15.92 -7.69
C SER A 269 -0.42 16.83 -6.89
N ARG A 270 -1.73 16.66 -7.05
CA ARG A 270 -2.79 17.42 -6.38
C ARG A 270 -3.27 16.83 -5.05
N VAL A 271 -2.65 15.77 -4.54
CA VAL A 271 -3.10 15.10 -3.29
C VAL A 271 -3.23 16.08 -2.12
N ILE A 272 -2.23 16.94 -1.89
CA ILE A 272 -2.24 17.91 -0.77
C ILE A 272 -3.34 18.97 -0.92
N PRO A 273 -3.50 19.67 -2.06
CA PRO A 273 -4.63 20.56 -2.27
C PRO A 273 -5.98 19.87 -2.09
N THR A 274 -6.15 18.68 -2.63
CA THR A 274 -7.40 17.92 -2.55
C THR A 274 -7.76 17.52 -1.11
N PHE A 275 -6.77 17.26 -0.23
CA PHE A 275 -7.05 17.07 1.19
C PHE A 275 -7.72 18.29 1.83
N ALA A 276 -7.31 19.49 1.46
CA ALA A 276 -7.92 20.72 1.98
C ALA A 276 -9.34 20.95 1.42
N GLU A 277 -9.60 20.55 0.17
CA GLU A 277 -10.90 20.67 -0.50
C GLU A 277 -11.92 19.68 0.09
N ILE A 278 -11.60 18.39 0.14
CA ILE A 278 -12.50 17.29 0.56
C ILE A 278 -12.56 17.13 2.08
N ARG A 279 -11.48 17.43 2.81
CA ARG A 279 -11.34 17.27 4.26
C ARG A 279 -11.74 15.87 4.75
N PRO A 280 -11.08 14.81 4.26
CA PRO A 280 -11.45 13.44 4.55
C PRO A 280 -11.28 13.10 6.04
N THR A 281 -12.07 12.12 6.52
CA THR A 281 -11.93 11.55 7.88
C THR A 281 -10.98 10.36 7.92
N PHE A 282 -10.77 9.73 6.77
CA PHE A 282 -9.97 8.55 6.57
C PHE A 282 -9.21 8.65 5.24
N VAL A 283 -7.99 8.15 5.18
CA VAL A 283 -7.27 8.00 3.93
C VAL A 283 -6.47 6.70 3.92
N MET A 284 -6.35 6.13 2.74
CA MET A 284 -5.48 4.98 2.50
C MET A 284 -4.24 5.44 1.74
N VAL A 285 -3.07 5.09 2.28
CA VAL A 285 -1.77 5.48 1.73
C VAL A 285 -0.77 4.32 1.75
N VAL A 286 0.29 4.46 0.98
CA VAL A 286 1.52 3.67 1.15
C VAL A 286 2.54 4.46 1.99
N PRO A 287 3.52 3.83 2.65
CA PRO A 287 4.49 4.51 3.54
C PRO A 287 5.16 5.72 2.91
N ARG A 288 5.50 5.64 1.63
CA ARG A 288 6.15 6.71 0.86
C ARG A 288 5.38 8.04 0.87
N VAL A 289 4.05 8.00 0.90
CA VAL A 289 3.21 9.20 0.97
C VAL A 289 3.40 9.90 2.32
N LEU A 290 3.48 9.13 3.41
CA LEU A 290 3.72 9.67 4.76
C LEU A 290 5.10 10.31 4.89
N GLU A 291 6.11 9.68 4.31
CA GLU A 291 7.48 10.21 4.24
C GLU A 291 7.52 11.54 3.46
N LYS A 292 6.89 11.59 2.28
CA LYS A 292 6.77 12.83 1.49
C LYS A 292 6.18 13.98 2.30
N ILE A 293 5.13 13.71 3.07
CA ILE A 293 4.50 14.74 3.93
C ILE A 293 5.49 15.25 4.97
N LEU A 294 6.22 14.36 5.67
CA LEU A 294 7.20 14.79 6.68
C LEU A 294 8.39 15.51 6.07
N ASN A 295 8.84 15.09 4.88
CA ASN A 295 9.93 15.73 4.16
C ASN A 295 9.54 17.14 3.69
N ALA A 296 8.30 17.35 3.23
CA ALA A 296 7.79 18.68 2.89
C ALA A 296 7.77 19.61 4.11
N VAL A 297 7.37 19.10 5.27
CA VAL A 297 7.40 19.86 6.53
C VAL A 297 8.84 20.17 6.96
N ALA A 298 9.76 19.22 6.84
CA ALA A 298 11.18 19.40 7.14
C ALA A 298 11.80 20.49 6.25
N ALA A 299 11.61 20.40 4.93
CA ALA A 299 12.10 21.39 3.98
C ALA A 299 11.56 22.81 4.26
N GLN A 300 10.29 22.92 4.66
CA GLN A 300 9.71 24.19 5.06
C GLN A 300 10.31 24.71 6.38
N ALA A 301 10.60 23.84 7.34
CA ALA A 301 11.25 24.17 8.60
C ALA A 301 12.69 24.67 8.37
N ASP A 302 13.44 24.05 7.46
CA ASP A 302 14.80 24.47 7.11
C ASP A 302 14.81 25.84 6.41
N LYS A 303 13.89 26.09 5.48
CA LYS A 303 13.70 27.42 4.86
C LYS A 303 13.43 28.52 5.89
N LYS A 304 12.77 28.17 7.01
CA LYS A 304 12.47 29.08 8.14
C LYS A 304 13.55 29.06 9.22
N HIS A 305 14.67 28.37 9.02
CA HIS A 305 15.78 28.22 9.99
C HIS A 305 15.37 27.57 11.33
N VAL A 306 14.33 26.75 11.34
CA VAL A 306 13.83 26.01 12.52
C VAL A 306 13.96 24.50 12.39
N GLY A 307 14.84 23.99 11.51
CA GLY A 307 15.01 22.56 11.25
C GLY A 307 15.40 21.75 12.51
N ARG A 308 16.27 22.32 13.39
CA ARG A 308 16.59 21.67 14.69
C ARG A 308 15.36 21.53 15.58
N LEU A 309 14.47 22.52 15.58
CA LEU A 309 13.23 22.49 16.35
C LEU A 309 12.26 21.44 15.78
N TRP A 310 12.20 21.30 14.46
CA TRP A 310 11.44 20.25 13.80
C TRP A 310 11.95 18.85 14.17
N LYS A 311 13.26 18.63 14.19
CA LYS A 311 13.85 17.35 14.59
C LYS A 311 13.42 16.97 16.02
N ASP A 312 13.56 17.89 16.99
CA ASP A 312 13.12 17.65 18.38
C ASP A 312 11.60 17.46 18.48
N ALA A 313 10.82 18.17 17.66
CA ALA A 313 9.36 17.97 17.60
C ALA A 313 9.00 16.57 17.10
N ARG A 314 9.65 16.06 16.04
CA ARG A 314 9.46 14.70 15.52
C ARG A 314 9.84 13.64 16.56
N GLU A 315 11.01 13.78 17.20
CA GLU A 315 11.43 12.86 18.28
C GLU A 315 10.48 12.89 19.47
N THR A 316 9.98 14.07 19.83
CA THR A 316 8.97 14.24 20.90
C THR A 316 7.66 13.54 20.51
N ALA A 317 7.23 13.65 19.27
CA ALA A 317 6.03 12.95 18.78
C ALA A 317 6.19 11.42 18.84
N VAL A 318 7.36 10.90 18.43
CA VAL A 318 7.66 9.44 18.56
C VAL A 318 7.55 9.00 20.02
N ARG A 319 8.15 9.72 20.96
CA ARG A 319 8.06 9.39 22.41
C ARG A 319 6.62 9.43 22.94
N ILE A 320 5.83 10.42 22.50
CA ILE A 320 4.40 10.50 22.85
C ILE A 320 3.65 9.31 22.28
N GLY A 321 3.94 8.95 21.02
CA GLY A 321 3.37 7.78 20.34
C GLY A 321 3.67 6.48 21.07
N MET A 322 4.91 6.28 21.54
CA MET A 322 5.33 5.11 22.33
C MET A 322 4.59 5.02 23.67
N ILE A 323 4.42 6.14 24.39
CA ILE A 323 3.67 6.16 25.65
C ILE A 323 2.20 5.79 25.43
N GLY A 324 1.64 6.13 24.26
CA GLY A 324 0.27 5.77 23.88
C GLY A 324 0.11 4.34 23.35
N GLU A 325 1.20 3.58 23.22
CA GLU A 325 1.17 2.22 22.70
C GLU A 325 0.65 1.24 23.76
N GLY A 326 -0.22 0.30 23.36
CA GLY A 326 -0.81 -0.67 24.28
C GLY A 326 -1.94 -0.15 25.16
N PHE A 327 -2.29 1.13 25.08
CA PHE A 327 -3.44 1.69 25.80
C PHE A 327 -4.65 1.82 24.88
N HIS A 328 -5.79 1.34 25.35
CA HIS A 328 -7.06 1.56 24.68
C HIS A 328 -7.41 3.07 24.68
N GLU A 329 -8.14 3.52 23.68
CA GLU A 329 -8.51 4.93 23.46
C GLU A 329 -9.05 5.67 24.70
N LYS A 330 -9.67 4.94 25.63
CA LYS A 330 -10.24 5.46 26.87
C LYS A 330 -9.22 5.63 28.02
N GLU A 331 -8.07 4.98 27.93
CA GLU A 331 -7.05 4.93 28.97
C GLU A 331 -5.77 5.66 28.53
N ARG A 332 -5.89 6.94 28.18
CA ARG A 332 -4.71 7.73 27.76
C ARG A 332 -3.74 7.88 28.93
N PRO A 333 -2.51 7.32 28.84
CA PRO A 333 -1.52 7.48 29.90
C PRO A 333 -1.19 8.96 30.08
N LYS A 334 -1.00 9.37 31.34
CA LYS A 334 -0.57 10.75 31.64
C LYS A 334 0.85 10.95 31.08
N LEU A 335 1.01 11.94 30.23
CA LEU A 335 2.32 12.32 29.74
C LEU A 335 3.15 12.92 30.88
N PRO A 336 4.45 12.60 30.97
CA PRO A 336 5.40 13.33 31.81
C PRO A 336 5.31 14.84 31.55
N PHE A 337 5.41 15.64 32.60
CA PHE A 337 5.21 17.11 32.51
C PHE A 337 6.02 17.77 31.42
N HIS A 338 7.30 17.43 31.29
CA HIS A 338 8.18 17.98 30.25
C HIS A 338 7.71 17.64 28.81
N LEU A 339 7.17 16.42 28.60
CA LEU A 339 6.61 16.05 27.30
C LEU A 339 5.28 16.74 27.03
N ALA A 340 4.46 16.95 28.06
CA ALA A 340 3.20 17.71 27.93
C ALA A 340 3.47 19.16 27.52
N VAL A 341 4.48 19.83 28.11
CA VAL A 341 4.90 21.18 27.74
C VAL A 341 5.43 21.23 26.30
N LYS A 342 6.34 20.32 25.93
CA LYS A 342 6.85 20.22 24.55
C LYS A 342 5.73 19.97 23.55
N ARG A 343 4.80 19.07 23.85
CA ARG A 343 3.62 18.79 23.02
C ARG A 343 2.80 20.06 22.78
N ALA A 344 2.51 20.83 23.84
CA ALA A 344 1.73 22.07 23.73
C ALA A 344 2.42 23.12 22.86
N LEU A 345 3.76 23.21 22.93
CA LEU A 345 4.56 24.08 22.08
C LEU A 345 4.51 23.60 20.61
N TYR A 346 4.84 22.33 20.36
CA TYR A 346 4.92 21.78 19.00
C TYR A 346 3.56 21.60 18.34
N GLU A 347 2.48 21.49 19.12
CA GLU A 347 1.11 21.56 18.65
C GLU A 347 0.83 22.83 17.85
N ARG A 348 1.28 23.98 18.34
CA ARG A 348 1.07 25.28 17.70
C ARG A 348 1.98 25.52 16.50
N VAL A 349 3.20 24.94 16.51
CA VAL A 349 4.22 25.23 15.49
C VAL A 349 4.17 24.22 14.35
N PHE A 350 3.97 22.92 14.64
CA PHE A 350 4.10 21.85 13.66
C PHE A 350 2.88 20.91 13.57
N TYR A 351 2.40 20.35 14.69
CA TYR A 351 1.44 19.23 14.63
C TYR A 351 0.10 19.65 14.05
N ARG A 352 -0.38 20.84 14.39
CA ARG A 352 -1.57 21.42 13.78
C ARG A 352 -1.40 21.63 12.28
N THR A 353 -0.22 22.08 11.83
CA THR A 353 0.08 22.27 10.40
C THR A 353 0.01 20.95 9.64
N ILE A 354 0.60 19.87 10.21
CA ILE A 354 0.53 18.54 9.60
C ILE A 354 -0.93 18.07 9.44
N ARG A 355 -1.74 18.22 10.50
CA ARG A 355 -3.16 17.86 10.40
C ARG A 355 -3.92 18.72 9.39
N THR A 356 -3.60 20.01 9.31
CA THR A 356 -4.21 20.92 8.32
C THR A 356 -3.84 20.54 6.89
N LEU A 357 -2.58 20.14 6.62
CA LEU A 357 -2.14 19.64 5.32
C LEU A 357 -2.93 18.38 4.88
N LEU A 358 -3.42 17.61 5.84
CA LEU A 358 -4.26 16.43 5.62
C LEU A 358 -5.77 16.76 5.69
N GLY A 359 -6.16 18.03 5.55
CA GLY A 359 -7.57 18.47 5.56
C GLY A 359 -8.17 18.74 6.95
N GLY A 360 -7.43 18.48 8.03
CA GLY A 360 -7.81 18.81 9.41
C GLY A 360 -8.84 17.87 10.07
N ASN A 361 -9.40 16.91 9.35
CA ASN A 361 -10.46 16.01 9.84
C ASN A 361 -10.02 14.55 9.96
N ILE A 362 -8.81 14.19 9.54
CA ILE A 362 -8.32 12.79 9.55
C ILE A 362 -8.40 12.21 10.97
N GLN A 363 -9.15 11.15 11.11
CA GLN A 363 -9.26 10.35 12.33
C GLN A 363 -8.27 9.19 12.32
N TYR A 364 -8.14 8.50 11.17
CA TYR A 364 -7.23 7.39 10.97
C TYR A 364 -6.64 7.41 9.57
N ILE A 365 -5.42 6.90 9.45
CA ILE A 365 -4.79 6.56 8.18
C ILE A 365 -4.66 5.04 8.10
N LEU A 366 -5.09 4.42 7.00
CA LEU A 366 -4.73 3.04 6.67
C LEU A 366 -3.43 3.06 5.88
N CYS A 367 -2.43 2.36 6.35
CA CYS A 367 -1.16 2.20 5.67
C CYS A 367 -0.91 0.72 5.34
N GLY A 368 -0.64 0.44 4.08
CA GLY A 368 -0.40 -0.93 3.61
C GLY A 368 0.41 -0.97 2.33
N GLY A 369 0.56 -2.17 1.77
CA GLY A 369 1.25 -2.37 0.50
C GLY A 369 2.79 -2.41 0.59
N ALA A 370 3.41 -1.84 1.61
CA ALA A 370 4.84 -1.93 1.91
C ALA A 370 5.07 -1.87 3.43
N LYS A 371 6.28 -2.22 3.88
CA LYS A 371 6.64 -2.17 5.30
C LYS A 371 6.65 -0.73 5.81
N LEU A 372 5.90 -0.45 6.87
CA LEU A 372 5.92 0.83 7.56
C LEU A 372 6.97 0.79 8.67
N HIS A 373 7.87 1.78 8.69
CA HIS A 373 8.83 1.85 9.80
C HIS A 373 8.12 2.26 11.10
N PRO A 374 8.36 1.58 12.24
CA PRO A 374 7.67 1.84 13.50
C PRO A 374 7.73 3.30 13.96
N SER A 375 8.89 3.97 13.78
CA SER A 375 9.05 5.36 14.18
C SER A 375 8.12 6.31 13.41
N LEU A 376 7.75 5.97 12.15
CA LEU A 376 6.83 6.76 11.35
C LEU A 376 5.40 6.63 11.89
N ALA A 377 4.95 5.41 12.17
CA ALA A 377 3.65 5.15 12.80
C ALA A 377 3.52 5.87 14.15
N LEU A 378 4.57 5.78 15.00
CA LEU A 378 4.63 6.44 16.30
C LEU A 378 4.62 7.96 16.19
N ALA A 379 5.35 8.54 15.21
CA ALA A 379 5.36 9.99 14.98
C ALA A 379 3.95 10.50 14.62
N PHE A 380 3.27 9.86 13.67
CA PHE A 380 1.91 10.23 13.27
C PHE A 380 0.91 10.08 14.44
N ARG A 381 1.03 9.01 15.24
CA ARG A 381 0.24 8.89 16.50
C ARG A 381 0.51 10.07 17.43
N GLY A 382 1.77 10.47 17.58
CA GLY A 382 2.16 11.64 18.40
C GLY A 382 1.62 12.96 17.86
N PHE A 383 1.47 13.11 16.53
CA PHE A 383 0.79 14.24 15.90
C PHE A 383 -0.73 14.22 16.08
N GLY A 384 -1.28 13.14 16.65
CA GLY A 384 -2.72 12.95 16.84
C GLY A 384 -3.44 12.30 15.65
N ILE A 385 -2.71 11.65 14.76
CA ILE A 385 -3.24 10.93 13.58
C ILE A 385 -2.79 9.47 13.67
N PRO A 386 -3.56 8.56 14.29
CA PRO A 386 -3.20 7.16 14.39
C PRO A 386 -3.22 6.46 13.03
N ILE A 387 -2.25 5.55 12.84
CA ILE A 387 -2.13 4.74 11.62
C ILE A 387 -2.56 3.31 11.93
N ILE A 388 -3.45 2.78 11.11
CA ILE A 388 -3.81 1.37 11.03
C ILE A 388 -2.89 0.74 9.99
N GLU A 389 -1.99 -0.14 10.44
CA GLU A 389 -1.21 -0.97 9.52
C GLU A 389 -2.03 -2.18 9.11
N GLY A 390 -2.02 -2.51 7.82
CA GLY A 390 -2.67 -3.68 7.26
C GLY A 390 -1.74 -4.45 6.33
N TYR A 391 -1.84 -5.77 6.37
CA TYR A 391 -1.08 -6.69 5.56
C TYR A 391 -2.00 -7.59 4.74
N GLY A 392 -1.68 -7.74 3.48
CA GLY A 392 -2.37 -8.61 2.53
C GLY A 392 -1.70 -8.63 1.18
N LEU A 393 -2.15 -9.56 0.37
CA LEU A 393 -1.65 -9.87 -0.96
C LEU A 393 -2.77 -9.74 -1.98
N THR A 394 -2.41 -9.81 -3.25
CA THR A 394 -3.41 -9.95 -4.32
C THR A 394 -4.24 -11.21 -4.10
N GLU A 395 -3.67 -12.25 -3.59
CA GLU A 395 -4.27 -13.55 -3.32
C GLU A 395 -5.20 -13.57 -2.09
N THR A 396 -5.34 -12.45 -1.36
CA THR A 396 -6.07 -12.43 -0.08
C THR A 396 -7.21 -11.41 0.00
N THR A 397 -7.66 -10.84 -1.11
CA THR A 397 -8.79 -9.91 -1.21
C THR A 397 -8.70 -8.73 -0.23
N ALA A 398 -7.53 -8.03 -0.19
CA ALA A 398 -7.16 -7.03 0.81
C ALA A 398 -6.76 -7.66 2.17
N PRO A 399 -6.75 -7.00 3.32
CA PRO A 399 -5.90 -7.45 4.42
C PRO A 399 -6.29 -8.82 4.98
N ILE A 400 -5.28 -9.66 5.27
CA ILE A 400 -5.42 -10.86 6.11
C ILE A 400 -5.07 -10.58 7.57
N ALA A 401 -4.33 -9.48 7.83
CA ALA A 401 -4.08 -8.96 9.17
C ALA A 401 -4.18 -7.44 9.16
N ALA A 402 -4.70 -6.86 10.22
CA ALA A 402 -4.78 -5.41 10.41
C ALA A 402 -4.76 -5.03 11.89
N ASN A 403 -4.16 -3.88 12.20
CA ASN A 403 -4.35 -3.24 13.49
C ASN A 403 -5.81 -2.80 13.64
N ARG A 404 -6.38 -2.94 14.82
CA ARG A 404 -7.76 -2.51 15.10
C ARG A 404 -7.80 -1.07 15.60
N PRO A 405 -8.83 -0.28 15.24
CA PRO A 405 -9.02 1.04 15.84
C PRO A 405 -9.04 0.97 17.37
N GLY A 406 -8.16 1.73 18.02
CA GLY A 406 -8.00 1.71 19.47
C GLY A 406 -7.05 0.64 20.02
N ASP A 407 -6.51 -0.26 19.19
CA ASP A 407 -5.51 -1.27 19.56
C ASP A 407 -4.42 -1.33 18.47
N LEU A 408 -3.60 -0.29 18.44
CA LEU A 408 -2.56 -0.11 17.43
C LEU A 408 -1.19 -0.43 18.01
N THR A 409 -0.41 -1.26 17.35
CA THR A 409 0.98 -1.59 17.72
C THR A 409 1.90 -1.30 16.54
N ALA A 410 2.82 -0.36 16.72
CA ALA A 410 3.77 0.02 15.68
C ALA A 410 4.77 -1.11 15.40
N GLY A 411 5.02 -1.38 14.12
CA GLY A 411 5.89 -2.48 13.68
C GLY A 411 5.18 -3.85 13.64
N SER A 412 3.90 -3.91 14.02
CA SER A 412 3.05 -5.07 13.80
C SER A 412 1.93 -4.71 12.83
N VAL A 413 1.64 -5.61 11.91
CA VAL A 413 0.48 -5.49 11.01
C VAL A 413 -0.84 -5.90 11.67
N GLY A 414 -0.85 -6.05 12.99
CA GLY A 414 -2.04 -6.37 13.77
C GLY A 414 -2.36 -7.86 13.83
N VAL A 415 -3.58 -8.17 14.23
CA VAL A 415 -4.10 -9.54 14.32
C VAL A 415 -4.75 -9.95 12.99
N PRO A 416 -4.91 -11.27 12.72
CA PRO A 416 -5.69 -11.72 11.58
C PRO A 416 -7.08 -11.07 11.54
N VAL A 417 -7.54 -10.69 10.35
CA VAL A 417 -8.91 -10.17 10.20
C VAL A 417 -9.93 -11.27 10.53
N PRO A 418 -11.18 -10.92 10.86
CA PRO A 418 -12.17 -11.91 11.29
C PRO A 418 -12.33 -13.06 10.28
N GLY A 419 -12.37 -14.29 10.79
CA GLY A 419 -12.46 -15.53 10.00
C GLY A 419 -11.12 -16.02 9.41
N THR A 420 -10.03 -15.28 9.61
CA THR A 420 -8.71 -15.63 9.06
C THR A 420 -7.85 -16.36 10.09
N THR A 421 -7.18 -17.40 9.63
CA THR A 421 -6.12 -18.13 10.35
C THR A 421 -4.77 -17.79 9.74
N ILE A 422 -3.81 -17.40 10.56
CA ILE A 422 -2.40 -17.26 10.19
C ILE A 422 -1.60 -18.33 10.94
N ARG A 423 -0.75 -19.04 10.19
CA ARG A 423 0.20 -20.04 10.71
C ARG A 423 1.61 -19.65 10.29
N ILE A 424 2.58 -19.88 11.18
CA ILE A 424 4.01 -19.71 10.86
C ILE A 424 4.61 -21.09 10.63
N SER A 425 5.19 -21.30 9.45
CA SER A 425 5.87 -22.57 9.10
C SER A 425 7.14 -22.78 9.94
N GLU A 426 7.79 -23.91 9.78
CA GLU A 426 9.07 -24.19 10.46
C GLU A 426 10.17 -23.24 10.00
N GLU A 427 10.14 -22.84 8.73
CA GLU A 427 11.05 -21.90 8.11
C GLU A 427 10.71 -20.42 8.38
N GLY A 428 9.64 -20.15 9.11
CA GLY A 428 9.19 -18.79 9.44
C GLY A 428 8.27 -18.16 8.39
N GLU A 429 7.83 -18.92 7.36
CA GLU A 429 6.91 -18.41 6.34
C GLU A 429 5.50 -18.23 6.93
N VAL A 430 4.89 -17.11 6.60
CA VAL A 430 3.49 -16.80 6.92
C VAL A 430 2.57 -17.56 5.97
N LEU A 431 1.74 -18.43 6.54
CA LEU A 431 0.71 -19.18 5.83
C LEU A 431 -0.66 -18.63 6.21
N ALA A 432 -1.56 -18.47 5.24
CA ALA A 432 -2.86 -17.86 5.46
C ALA A 432 -4.02 -18.75 4.97
N LYS A 433 -5.11 -18.79 5.76
CA LYS A 433 -6.36 -19.45 5.40
C LYS A 433 -7.52 -18.61 5.93
N GLY A 434 -8.58 -18.46 5.13
CA GLY A 434 -9.76 -17.71 5.56
C GLY A 434 -10.64 -17.30 4.39
N PRO A 435 -11.80 -16.69 4.65
CA PRO A 435 -12.79 -16.38 3.61
C PRO A 435 -12.28 -15.37 2.57
N GLY A 436 -11.33 -14.50 2.93
CA GLY A 436 -10.72 -13.56 1.99
C GLY A 436 -9.62 -14.16 1.12
N VAL A 437 -9.14 -15.38 1.41
CA VAL A 437 -8.10 -16.05 0.62
C VAL A 437 -8.72 -16.59 -0.67
N SER A 438 -8.07 -16.29 -1.79
CA SER A 438 -8.53 -16.68 -3.13
C SER A 438 -8.59 -18.21 -3.28
N PRO A 439 -9.47 -18.75 -4.13
CA PRO A 439 -9.47 -20.18 -4.44
C PRO A 439 -8.24 -20.61 -5.25
N GLY A 440 -7.50 -19.65 -5.84
CA GLY A 440 -6.30 -19.93 -6.62
C GLY A 440 -6.13 -19.00 -7.82
N TYR A 441 -5.28 -19.46 -8.72
CA TYR A 441 -4.97 -18.79 -9.99
C TYR A 441 -5.75 -19.43 -11.14
N ARG A 442 -5.85 -18.74 -12.25
CA ARG A 442 -6.39 -19.32 -13.49
C ARG A 442 -5.61 -20.56 -13.93
N ASN A 443 -4.28 -20.49 -13.84
CA ASN A 443 -3.42 -21.64 -14.09
C ASN A 443 -3.40 -22.57 -12.84
N PRO A 444 -3.88 -23.85 -12.96
CA PRO A 444 -3.89 -24.80 -11.85
C PRO A 444 -2.49 -25.13 -11.29
N GLU A 445 -1.43 -25.06 -12.12
CA GLU A 445 -0.05 -25.31 -11.68
C GLU A 445 0.42 -24.21 -10.71
N HIS A 446 0.07 -22.96 -10.99
CA HIS A 446 0.34 -21.85 -10.08
C HIS A 446 -0.42 -22.02 -8.75
N THR A 447 -1.66 -22.52 -8.81
CA THR A 447 -2.45 -22.83 -7.61
C THR A 447 -1.77 -23.92 -6.79
N ALA A 448 -1.40 -25.04 -7.41
CA ALA A 448 -0.74 -26.16 -6.73
C ALA A 448 0.58 -25.75 -6.07
N ALA A 449 1.34 -24.84 -6.69
CA ALA A 449 2.59 -24.33 -6.15
C ALA A 449 2.42 -23.33 -4.98
N ALA A 450 1.28 -22.61 -4.95
CA ALA A 450 1.03 -21.57 -3.97
C ALA A 450 0.31 -22.06 -2.70
N TYR A 451 -0.32 -23.23 -2.74
CA TYR A 451 -1.11 -23.75 -1.60
C TYR A 451 -0.50 -25.04 -1.05
N SER A 452 -0.53 -25.17 0.29
CA SER A 452 -0.16 -26.38 1.02
C SER A 452 -1.10 -26.58 2.18
N ASP A 453 -1.66 -27.79 2.34
CA ASP A 453 -2.59 -28.17 3.42
C ASP A 453 -3.79 -27.21 3.58
N GLY A 454 -4.26 -26.63 2.46
CA GLY A 454 -5.36 -25.67 2.44
C GLY A 454 -4.98 -24.27 2.93
N PHE A 455 -3.69 -23.97 3.11
CA PHE A 455 -3.14 -22.65 3.38
C PHE A 455 -2.46 -22.08 2.14
N LEU A 456 -2.66 -20.81 1.91
CA LEU A 456 -1.87 -20.03 0.96
C LEU A 456 -0.47 -19.78 1.55
N ARG A 457 0.56 -20.08 0.80
CA ARG A 457 1.95 -19.70 1.07
C ARG A 457 2.15 -18.27 0.61
N THR A 458 2.39 -17.35 1.55
CA THR A 458 2.48 -15.93 1.21
C THR A 458 3.83 -15.53 0.61
N GLY A 459 4.87 -16.33 0.84
CA GLY A 459 6.25 -16.00 0.52
C GLY A 459 6.82 -14.91 1.44
N ASP A 460 6.08 -14.45 2.43
CA ASP A 460 6.54 -13.48 3.41
C ASP A 460 6.93 -14.19 4.73
N LEU A 461 7.95 -13.70 5.41
CA LEU A 461 8.44 -14.22 6.69
C LEU A 461 7.89 -13.39 7.83
N GLY A 462 7.60 -14.05 8.96
CA GLY A 462 7.06 -13.35 10.12
C GLY A 462 6.94 -14.18 11.38
N SER A 463 6.39 -13.57 12.43
CA SER A 463 6.15 -14.20 13.73
C SER A 463 4.86 -13.70 14.35
N LEU A 464 4.22 -14.55 15.15
CA LEU A 464 3.05 -14.22 15.96
C LEU A 464 3.44 -14.04 17.41
N ASP A 465 3.00 -12.96 18.05
CA ASP A 465 3.14 -12.78 19.49
C ASP A 465 2.06 -13.59 20.27
N SER A 466 2.11 -13.55 21.60
CA SER A 466 1.14 -14.23 22.47
C SER A 466 -0.30 -13.72 22.34
N SER A 467 -0.51 -12.56 21.73
CA SER A 467 -1.82 -11.95 21.46
C SER A 467 -2.32 -12.22 20.04
N GLY A 468 -1.54 -12.97 19.23
CA GLY A 468 -1.84 -13.23 17.83
C GLY A 468 -1.51 -12.09 16.88
N ARG A 469 -0.73 -11.09 17.30
CA ARG A 469 -0.28 -10.01 16.40
C ARG A 469 0.86 -10.50 15.53
N LEU A 470 0.72 -10.26 14.23
CA LEU A 470 1.70 -10.60 13.21
C LEU A 470 2.73 -9.47 13.06
N THR A 471 4.01 -9.84 13.14
CA THR A 471 5.14 -8.98 12.75
C THR A 471 5.81 -9.60 11.53
N LEU A 472 5.95 -8.82 10.46
CA LEU A 472 6.64 -9.25 9.23
C LEU A 472 8.12 -8.90 9.34
N SER A 473 8.99 -9.85 8.99
CA SER A 473 10.44 -9.65 8.98
C SER A 473 10.97 -9.38 7.56
N GLY A 474 10.49 -10.10 6.55
CA GLY A 474 10.95 -9.93 5.16
C GLY A 474 10.21 -10.82 4.19
N ARG A 475 10.83 -11.04 3.02
CA ARG A 475 10.37 -12.00 2.01
C ARG A 475 11.33 -13.16 1.88
N SER A 476 10.81 -14.36 1.73
CA SER A 476 11.63 -15.56 1.55
C SER A 476 12.55 -15.49 0.32
N LYS A 477 12.10 -14.80 -0.75
CA LYS A 477 12.87 -14.58 -1.99
C LYS A 477 13.94 -13.49 -1.90
N ASP A 478 13.82 -12.58 -0.92
CA ASP A 478 14.72 -11.45 -0.74
C ASP A 478 15.79 -11.73 0.33
N VAL A 479 15.75 -12.92 0.92
CA VAL A 479 16.75 -13.39 1.89
C VAL A 479 18.09 -13.56 1.20
N ILE A 480 19.14 -13.02 1.80
CA ILE A 480 20.51 -13.11 1.34
C ILE A 480 21.20 -14.29 2.03
N VAL A 481 21.78 -15.20 1.26
CA VAL A 481 22.60 -16.29 1.80
C VAL A 481 24.06 -16.01 1.48
N THR A 482 24.83 -15.62 2.49
CA THR A 482 26.26 -15.31 2.32
C THR A 482 27.07 -16.57 2.01
N SER A 483 28.28 -16.41 1.45
CA SER A 483 29.20 -17.52 1.19
C SER A 483 29.59 -18.32 2.44
N GLY A 484 29.38 -17.76 3.64
CA GLY A 484 29.53 -18.44 4.93
C GLY A 484 28.29 -19.23 5.36
N GLY A 485 27.24 -19.32 4.52
CA GLY A 485 26.01 -20.06 4.79
C GLY A 485 25.06 -19.34 5.77
N LYS A 486 25.30 -18.06 6.09
CA LYS A 486 24.40 -17.31 6.95
C LYS A 486 23.25 -16.73 6.15
N THR A 487 22.05 -17.01 6.57
CA THR A 487 20.78 -16.45 6.08
C THR A 487 20.51 -15.09 6.74
N ILE A 488 20.28 -14.06 5.94
CA ILE A 488 20.10 -12.67 6.39
C ILE A 488 18.86 -12.08 5.73
N GLU A 489 18.00 -11.46 6.53
CA GLU A 489 16.82 -10.72 6.07
C GLU A 489 17.16 -9.22 5.93
N PRO A 490 17.30 -8.66 4.72
CA PRO A 490 17.82 -7.30 4.53
C PRO A 490 16.78 -6.21 4.85
N ALA A 491 15.49 -6.51 4.78
CA ALA A 491 14.40 -5.54 4.83
C ALA A 491 14.39 -4.64 6.08
N GLY A 492 14.92 -5.11 7.21
CA GLY A 492 15.02 -4.32 8.43
C GLY A 492 16.05 -3.19 8.30
N TRP A 493 17.23 -3.53 7.79
CA TRP A 493 18.32 -2.59 7.54
C TRP A 493 17.96 -1.61 6.42
N GLU A 494 17.43 -2.11 5.30
CA GLU A 494 17.01 -1.31 4.14
C GLU A 494 16.00 -0.25 4.55
N GLY A 495 14.92 -0.65 5.24
CA GLY A 495 13.89 0.28 5.70
C GLY A 495 14.38 1.31 6.74
N ALA A 496 15.44 1.02 7.50
CA ALA A 496 16.04 1.99 8.40
C ALA A 496 16.82 3.09 7.64
N VAL A 497 17.49 2.72 6.55
CA VAL A 497 18.25 3.66 5.70
C VAL A 497 17.33 4.49 4.82
N GLU A 498 16.26 3.91 4.30
CA GLU A 498 15.22 4.59 3.50
C GLU A 498 14.48 5.68 4.25
N GLN A 499 14.64 5.81 5.58
CA GLN A 499 14.13 6.96 6.32
C GLN A 499 14.85 8.28 5.99
N HIS A 500 16.01 8.23 5.32
CA HIS A 500 16.66 9.44 4.83
C HIS A 500 15.92 9.98 3.59
N PRO A 501 15.53 11.27 3.59
CA PRO A 501 14.70 11.85 2.52
C PRO A 501 15.26 11.70 1.10
N SER A 502 16.58 11.72 0.99
CA SER A 502 17.28 11.62 -0.31
C SER A 502 17.57 10.18 -0.75
N VAL A 503 17.16 9.17 0.02
CA VAL A 503 17.26 7.75 -0.37
C VAL A 503 15.91 7.28 -0.84
N ALA A 504 15.79 6.96 -2.12
CA ALA A 504 14.58 6.41 -2.68
C ALA A 504 14.39 4.94 -2.29
N TYR A 505 15.44 4.16 -2.43
CA TYR A 505 15.50 2.76 -2.03
C TYR A 505 16.91 2.42 -1.57
N ALA A 506 17.01 1.52 -0.59
CA ALA A 506 18.25 0.90 -0.16
C ALA A 506 18.20 -0.60 -0.51
N VAL A 507 19.23 -1.09 -1.18
CA VAL A 507 19.29 -2.50 -1.61
C VAL A 507 20.56 -3.13 -1.07
N ALA A 508 20.41 -4.02 -0.07
CA ALA A 508 21.51 -4.81 0.44
C ALA A 508 21.85 -5.94 -0.52
N VAL A 509 23.14 -6.23 -0.69
CA VAL A 509 23.66 -7.23 -1.61
C VAL A 509 24.66 -8.11 -0.86
N GLY A 510 24.66 -9.42 -1.10
CA GLY A 510 25.55 -10.32 -0.39
C GLY A 510 25.38 -11.80 -0.68
N ASP A 511 24.52 -12.19 -1.65
CA ASP A 511 24.36 -13.58 -2.05
C ASP A 511 25.69 -14.14 -2.54
N ASP A 512 26.08 -15.31 -1.99
CA ASP A 512 27.35 -15.97 -2.24
C ASP A 512 28.60 -15.11 -2.00
N ARG A 513 28.45 -13.97 -1.29
CA ARG A 513 29.54 -13.05 -0.98
C ARG A 513 30.01 -13.18 0.48
N PRO A 514 31.27 -12.82 0.77
CA PRO A 514 31.83 -12.97 2.12
C PRO A 514 31.28 -11.95 3.14
N TYR A 515 30.62 -10.91 2.70
CA TYR A 515 30.01 -9.87 3.54
C TYR A 515 28.95 -9.10 2.74
N LEU A 516 28.10 -8.36 3.48
CA LEU A 516 27.07 -7.52 2.88
C LEU A 516 27.62 -6.16 2.44
N THR A 517 27.09 -5.69 1.33
CA THR A 517 27.25 -4.34 0.78
C THR A 517 25.88 -3.76 0.47
N ALA A 518 25.79 -2.46 0.10
CA ALA A 518 24.52 -1.86 -0.30
C ALA A 518 24.68 -0.90 -1.48
N LEU A 519 23.64 -0.83 -2.30
CA LEU A 519 23.39 0.23 -3.26
C LEU A 519 22.27 1.12 -2.73
N LEU A 520 22.51 2.43 -2.66
CA LEU A 520 21.55 3.43 -2.22
C LEU A 520 21.08 4.24 -3.42
N ILE A 521 19.81 4.14 -3.77
CA ILE A 521 19.25 4.85 -4.91
C ILE A 521 18.87 6.25 -4.48
N GLU A 522 19.50 7.28 -5.11
CA GLU A 522 19.21 8.68 -4.84
C GLU A 522 17.78 9.04 -5.24
N HIS A 523 17.11 9.83 -4.42
CA HIS A 523 15.83 10.43 -4.77
C HIS A 523 16.07 11.69 -5.61
N THR A 524 15.71 11.67 -6.89
CA THR A 524 15.74 12.83 -7.78
C THR A 524 14.35 13.46 -7.86
N GLU A 525 14.24 14.79 -7.66
CA GLU A 525 12.94 15.49 -7.74
C GLU A 525 12.41 15.58 -9.18
N ASP A 526 13.29 15.54 -10.18
CA ASP A 526 12.96 15.84 -11.57
C ASP A 526 12.79 14.62 -12.49
N GLY A 527 12.86 13.39 -11.98
CA GLY A 527 12.56 12.16 -12.75
C GLY A 527 13.44 11.91 -13.99
N GLU A 528 14.34 12.81 -14.34
CA GLU A 528 15.18 12.71 -15.54
C GLU A 528 16.52 12.04 -15.24
N VAL A 529 16.51 10.72 -15.22
CA VAL A 529 17.72 9.94 -15.55
C VAL A 529 17.56 9.50 -17.00
N SER A 530 18.27 10.16 -17.89
CA SER A 530 18.32 9.74 -19.31
C SER A 530 19.21 8.50 -19.41
N GLY A 531 18.62 7.32 -19.43
CA GLY A 531 19.32 6.05 -19.64
C GLY A 531 18.70 4.88 -18.87
N ASP A 532 18.92 3.68 -19.41
CA ASP A 532 18.47 2.40 -18.83
C ASP A 532 19.44 1.85 -17.77
N ASP A 533 20.63 2.44 -17.63
CA ASP A 533 21.71 1.94 -16.80
C ASP A 533 21.67 2.48 -15.36
N ILE A 534 22.16 1.66 -14.43
CA ILE A 534 22.40 2.06 -13.05
C ILE A 534 23.77 2.74 -12.97
N GLU A 535 23.79 4.03 -12.67
CA GLU A 535 25.02 4.83 -12.59
C GLU A 535 25.45 5.03 -11.14
N ILE A 536 26.71 4.70 -10.81
CA ILE A 536 27.31 5.06 -9.52
C ILE A 536 27.67 6.55 -9.55
N ILE A 537 27.22 7.29 -8.55
CA ILE A 537 27.42 8.73 -8.45
C ILE A 537 28.25 9.10 -7.22
N GLU A 538 29.02 10.19 -7.37
CA GLU A 538 29.73 10.82 -6.25
C GLU A 538 28.96 12.08 -5.79
N ASN A 539 28.47 12.05 -4.55
CA ASN A 539 27.84 13.20 -3.91
C ASN A 539 28.31 13.27 -2.44
N PRO A 540 29.52 13.86 -2.18
CA PRO A 540 30.13 13.86 -0.84
C PRO A 540 29.23 14.49 0.23
N LYS A 541 28.42 15.49 -0.14
CA LYS A 541 27.49 16.14 0.79
C LYS A 541 26.38 15.18 1.21
N LEU A 542 25.74 14.53 0.23
CA LEU A 542 24.67 13.58 0.48
C LEU A 542 25.19 12.36 1.26
N ILE A 543 26.38 11.87 0.91
CA ILE A 543 27.03 10.76 1.61
C ILE A 543 27.24 11.10 3.10
N ALA A 544 27.72 12.30 3.40
CA ALA A 544 27.90 12.77 4.79
C ALA A 544 26.56 12.86 5.56
N GLU A 545 25.47 13.21 4.88
CA GLU A 545 24.12 13.28 5.46
C GLU A 545 23.52 11.88 5.70
N ILE A 546 23.76 10.91 4.82
CA ILE A 546 23.25 9.53 4.91
C ILE A 546 24.05 8.68 5.90
N LEU A 547 25.35 8.91 6.03
CA LEU A 547 26.26 8.07 6.83
C LEU A 547 25.75 7.78 8.26
N PRO A 548 25.20 8.76 9.03
CA PRO A 548 24.62 8.48 10.34
C PRO A 548 23.44 7.47 10.33
N TYR A 549 22.65 7.45 9.26
CA TYR A 549 21.55 6.48 9.11
C TYR A 549 22.08 5.07 8.88
N LEU A 550 23.15 4.94 8.06
CA LEU A 550 23.83 3.66 7.84
C LEU A 550 24.50 3.13 9.11
N GLU A 551 25.16 4.01 9.85
CA GLU A 551 25.79 3.67 11.13
C GLU A 551 24.74 3.19 12.14
N ASN A 552 23.61 3.90 12.27
CA ASN A 552 22.52 3.51 13.16
C ASN A 552 21.88 2.17 12.74
N ALA A 553 21.58 2.00 11.46
CA ALA A 553 21.05 0.74 10.94
C ALA A 553 22.00 -0.45 11.20
N ASN A 554 23.32 -0.21 11.12
CA ASN A 554 24.33 -1.20 11.46
C ASN A 554 24.44 -1.50 12.97
N LEU A 555 23.97 -0.61 13.85
CA LEU A 555 23.93 -0.89 15.30
C LEU A 555 22.80 -1.83 15.69
N ASP A 556 21.69 -1.79 14.93
CA ASP A 556 20.49 -2.57 15.21
C ASP A 556 20.57 -4.02 14.73
N VAL A 557 21.64 -4.36 13.98
CA VAL A 557 21.84 -5.71 13.41
C VAL A 557 23.10 -6.40 13.94
N SER A 558 23.16 -7.72 13.85
CA SER A 558 24.33 -8.49 14.28
C SER A 558 25.57 -8.16 13.43
N ARG A 559 26.77 -8.45 13.93
CA ARG A 559 28.04 -8.13 13.26
C ARG A 559 28.12 -8.70 11.82
N THR A 560 27.53 -9.83 11.56
CA THR A 560 27.53 -10.49 10.27
C THR A 560 26.50 -9.92 9.29
N GLU A 561 25.49 -9.22 9.79
CA GLU A 561 24.44 -8.56 9.01
C GLU A 561 24.78 -7.11 8.69
N ARG A 562 25.88 -6.59 9.23
CA ARG A 562 26.30 -5.21 8.96
C ARG A 562 26.75 -5.02 7.53
N ILE A 563 26.26 -3.97 6.91
CA ILE A 563 26.77 -3.50 5.62
C ILE A 563 28.17 -2.93 5.82
N LYS A 564 29.13 -3.39 5.05
CA LYS A 564 30.54 -2.93 5.14
C LYS A 564 30.87 -1.81 4.16
N LYS A 565 30.34 -1.89 2.95
CA LYS A 565 30.55 -0.90 1.89
C LYS A 565 29.22 -0.53 1.25
N PHE A 566 29.14 0.66 0.72
CA PHE A 566 27.98 1.12 -0.06
C PHE A 566 28.42 2.01 -1.21
N ALA A 567 27.56 2.13 -2.20
CA ALA A 567 27.64 3.12 -3.25
C ALA A 567 26.31 3.87 -3.38
N LEU A 568 26.37 5.14 -3.71
CA LEU A 568 25.23 5.92 -4.11
C LEU A 568 25.01 5.73 -5.61
N VAL A 569 23.76 5.45 -6.03
CA VAL A 569 23.43 5.20 -7.43
C VAL A 569 22.23 6.01 -7.88
N ARG A 570 22.18 6.29 -9.18
CA ARG A 570 20.98 6.78 -9.88
C ARG A 570 20.35 5.67 -10.68
N ALA A 571 19.02 5.67 -10.71
CA ALA A 571 18.21 4.76 -11.51
C ALA A 571 16.97 5.49 -12.01
N ASN A 572 16.48 5.13 -13.19
CA ASN A 572 15.21 5.65 -13.70
C ASN A 572 14.03 5.04 -12.92
N LEU A 573 13.57 5.74 -11.88
CA LEU A 573 12.45 5.30 -11.05
C LEU A 573 11.08 5.44 -11.72
N ALA A 574 11.01 6.05 -12.91
CA ALA A 574 9.81 6.09 -13.74
C ALA A 574 9.70 4.85 -14.65
N ASP A 575 10.78 4.03 -14.76
CA ASP A 575 10.74 2.77 -15.53
C ASP A 575 9.80 1.75 -14.84
N PRO A 576 8.69 1.35 -15.47
CA PRO A 576 7.77 0.35 -14.91
C PRO A 576 8.41 -1.05 -14.76
N ASN A 577 9.56 -1.30 -15.40
CA ASN A 577 10.33 -2.52 -15.21
C ASN A 577 11.17 -2.49 -13.92
N LEU A 578 11.47 -1.31 -13.38
CA LEU A 578 12.20 -1.16 -12.12
C LEU A 578 11.28 -0.87 -10.93
N VAL A 579 10.22 -0.09 -11.12
CA VAL A 579 9.30 0.29 -10.04
C VAL A 579 7.87 -0.01 -10.46
N THR A 580 7.13 -0.65 -9.55
CA THR A 580 5.71 -0.96 -9.79
C THR A 580 4.84 0.29 -9.69
N PRO A 581 3.60 0.30 -10.24
CA PRO A 581 2.64 1.40 -10.05
C PRO A 581 2.31 1.70 -8.58
N SER A 582 2.51 0.71 -7.70
CA SER A 582 2.37 0.87 -6.24
C SER A 582 3.67 1.33 -5.56
N LEU A 583 4.63 1.88 -6.32
CA LEU A 583 5.91 2.42 -5.84
C LEU A 583 6.78 1.38 -5.10
N LYS A 584 6.83 0.15 -5.59
CA LYS A 584 7.72 -0.91 -5.08
C LYS A 584 8.85 -1.17 -6.05
N LEU A 585 10.09 -1.23 -5.54
CA LEU A 585 11.24 -1.63 -6.34
C LEU A 585 11.14 -3.11 -6.74
N ARG A 586 11.34 -3.41 -8.01
CA ARG A 586 11.49 -4.78 -8.52
C ARG A 586 12.94 -5.23 -8.29
N ARG A 587 13.20 -5.74 -7.07
CA ARG A 587 14.56 -6.06 -6.60
C ARG A 587 15.35 -6.89 -7.60
N ALA A 588 14.78 -7.97 -8.15
CA ALA A 588 15.47 -8.84 -9.11
C ALA A 588 15.87 -8.08 -10.39
N ALA A 589 14.97 -7.26 -10.94
CA ALA A 589 15.26 -6.45 -12.13
C ALA A 589 16.33 -5.38 -11.86
N PHE A 590 16.29 -4.77 -10.68
CA PHE A 590 17.30 -3.81 -10.26
C PHE A 590 18.68 -4.48 -10.09
N LEU A 591 18.75 -5.61 -9.40
CA LEU A 591 20.01 -6.35 -9.20
C LEU A 591 20.64 -6.82 -10.53
N GLU A 592 19.80 -7.20 -11.49
CA GLU A 592 20.27 -7.58 -12.83
C GLU A 592 20.89 -6.39 -13.57
N LYS A 593 20.23 -5.23 -13.57
CA LYS A 593 20.76 -3.99 -14.16
C LYS A 593 21.96 -3.44 -13.39
N ALA A 594 22.04 -3.67 -12.10
CA ALA A 594 23.10 -3.17 -11.22
C ALA A 594 24.35 -4.09 -11.14
N LYS A 595 24.44 -5.18 -11.92
CA LYS A 595 25.54 -6.16 -11.83
C LYS A 595 26.94 -5.51 -11.84
N ALA A 596 27.17 -4.56 -12.72
CA ALA A 596 28.46 -3.87 -12.81
C ALA A 596 28.79 -3.09 -11.53
N ALA A 597 27.82 -2.36 -10.99
CA ALA A 597 27.95 -1.62 -9.74
C ALA A 597 28.15 -2.55 -8.52
N ILE A 598 27.49 -3.70 -8.53
CA ILE A 598 27.65 -4.73 -7.50
C ILE A 598 29.08 -5.31 -7.50
N GLU A 599 29.62 -5.67 -8.66
CA GLU A 599 31.00 -6.19 -8.75
C GLU A 599 32.01 -5.16 -8.24
N GLU A 600 31.82 -3.88 -8.55
CA GLU A 600 32.69 -2.80 -8.09
C GLU A 600 32.73 -2.67 -6.55
N LEU A 601 31.60 -2.93 -5.86
CA LEU A 601 31.55 -2.95 -4.39
C LEU A 601 32.47 -4.00 -3.74
N TYR A 602 32.76 -5.09 -4.45
CA TYR A 602 33.59 -6.21 -3.97
C TYR A 602 35.03 -6.17 -4.44
N GLU A 603 35.42 -5.20 -5.28
CA GLU A 603 36.82 -5.05 -5.71
C GLU A 603 37.75 -4.79 -4.51
N LYS A 604 39.00 -5.34 -4.61
CA LYS A 604 40.02 -5.17 -3.57
C LYS A 604 40.54 -3.73 -3.44
N ALA A 605 40.54 -2.99 -4.54
CA ALA A 605 40.89 -1.59 -4.60
C ALA A 605 39.68 -0.80 -5.19
N PRO A 606 38.65 -0.52 -4.39
CA PRO A 606 37.47 0.12 -4.89
C PRO A 606 37.76 1.55 -5.32
N LYS A 607 37.00 2.05 -6.31
CA LYS A 607 37.04 3.46 -6.72
C LYS A 607 36.62 4.39 -5.58
N ALA A 608 36.90 5.69 -5.72
CA ALA A 608 36.54 6.70 -4.73
C ALA A 608 35.03 6.80 -4.45
N SER A 609 34.22 6.36 -5.40
CA SER A 609 32.75 6.27 -5.32
C SER A 609 32.21 5.15 -4.43
N ILE A 610 33.08 4.24 -3.96
CA ILE A 610 32.73 3.17 -3.03
C ILE A 610 33.14 3.58 -1.61
N HIS A 611 32.20 3.62 -0.71
CA HIS A 611 32.39 4.13 0.65
C HIS A 611 32.36 2.97 1.66
N GLU A 612 33.31 2.99 2.60
CA GLU A 612 33.34 2.04 3.72
C GLU A 612 32.63 2.65 4.93
N ILE A 613 31.77 1.88 5.59
CA ILE A 613 31.17 2.28 6.87
C ILE A 613 32.14 1.93 7.98
N VAL A 614 33.04 2.88 8.30
CA VAL A 614 34.11 2.69 9.31
C VAL A 614 33.57 3.06 10.69
N LYS A 615 33.86 2.22 11.67
CA LYS A 615 33.54 2.42 13.10
C LYS A 615 34.19 3.69 13.67
N ARG A 616 33.55 4.83 13.66
CA ARG A 616 33.99 6.00 14.43
C ARG A 616 33.60 5.96 15.92
N GLU A 617 32.54 5.27 16.32
CA GLU A 617 31.94 5.41 17.66
C GLU A 617 32.38 4.46 18.77
N ILE A 618 33.09 3.37 18.50
CA ILE A 618 33.58 2.51 19.61
C ILE A 618 34.75 3.17 20.33
N VAL A 619 35.48 4.05 19.68
CA VAL A 619 36.63 4.76 20.29
C VAL A 619 36.13 5.93 21.13
N GLU A 620 35.11 6.68 20.70
CA GLU A 620 34.60 7.82 21.48
C GLU A 620 33.77 7.39 22.70
N LYS A 621 32.85 6.45 22.56
CA LYS A 621 32.12 5.91 23.72
C LYS A 621 33.00 5.15 24.71
N ALA A 622 34.02 4.45 24.23
CA ALA A 622 34.99 3.80 25.12
C ALA A 622 35.90 4.84 25.83
N SER A 623 36.25 5.93 25.19
CA SER A 623 36.97 7.05 25.83
C SER A 623 36.07 7.85 26.79
N GLU A 624 34.79 8.09 26.49
CA GLU A 624 33.83 8.70 27.43
C GLU A 624 33.53 7.81 28.64
N ILE A 625 33.43 6.51 28.46
CA ILE A 625 33.24 5.56 29.57
C ILE A 625 34.51 5.47 30.42
N LYS A 626 35.71 5.52 29.81
CA LYS A 626 36.98 5.60 30.54
C LYS A 626 37.13 6.91 31.29
N ALA A 627 36.78 8.05 30.68
CA ALA A 627 36.79 9.35 31.33
C ALA A 627 35.80 9.41 32.51
N LYS A 628 34.58 8.89 32.36
CA LYS A 628 33.60 8.82 33.46
C LYS A 628 33.96 7.83 34.57
N ARG A 629 34.84 6.86 34.30
CA ARG A 629 35.40 5.97 35.34
C ARG A 629 36.60 6.56 36.07
N ALA A 630 37.37 7.42 35.40
CA ALA A 630 38.50 8.11 36.01
C ALA A 630 38.09 9.27 36.96
N ASP A 631 36.88 9.79 36.79
CA ASP A 631 36.33 10.90 37.59
C ASP A 631 35.51 10.47 38.81
N LYS A 632 35.56 9.20 39.21
CA LYS A 632 34.99 8.74 40.49
C LYS A 632 36.05 8.87 41.56
N PRO A 633 35.90 9.74 42.58
CA PRO A 633 36.85 9.83 43.68
C PRO A 633 36.84 8.51 44.47
N GLU A 634 38.03 7.95 44.70
CA GLU A 634 38.24 6.84 45.63
C GLU A 634 37.69 7.24 47.00
N LYS A 635 36.67 6.53 47.45
CA LYS A 635 36.29 6.63 48.87
C LYS A 635 37.39 6.01 49.68
N SER A 636 38.16 6.88 50.38
CA SER A 636 39.10 6.46 51.41
C SER A 636 38.32 5.73 52.51
N GLU A 637 38.57 4.46 52.67
CA GLU A 637 38.28 3.76 53.92
C GLU A 637 39.22 4.26 55.00
N SER A 638 38.74 5.12 55.89
CA SER A 638 39.41 5.39 57.17
C SER A 638 38.98 4.30 58.15
N SER A 639 39.90 3.40 58.42
CA SER A 639 39.93 2.62 59.65
C SER A 639 40.05 3.56 60.86
N GLY A 640 39.15 3.36 61.84
CA GLY A 640 39.25 4.04 63.15
C GLY A 640 38.50 3.18 64.17
N GLU A 641 39.27 2.68 65.07
CA GLU A 641 39.07 2.03 66.36
C GLU A 641 37.64 1.91 66.91
#